data_137b5b5c27d009cef70e7a11e2e1b531
#
_entry.id   137b5b5c27d009cef70e7a11e2e1b531
#
_cell.length_a   1.000
_cell.length_b   1.000
_cell.length_c   1.000
_cell.angle_alpha   90.00
_cell.angle_beta   90.00
_cell.angle_gamma   90.00
#
_symmetry.space_group_name_H-M   'P 1'
#
loop_
_entity.id
_entity.type
_entity.pdbx_description
1 polymer ?
#
loop_
_entity_poly.entity_id
_entity_poly.type
_entity_poly.pdbx_seq_one_letter_code
_entity_poly.pdbx_strand_id
1 'polypeptide(L)'
;MSTTQPESSRPPEQERSPSLDAFLSRWQWILVAALCLLAFSIRVFPRFNLVFQPGFVNFQETDAWYFVRMSENLVRHFPWRVTVDPYVVFGHVQNTVTPPPFFDWLLGLIAWLAGAGHPSESLLHVIAAWYPAVLGVFIVVAVFILAKLVFELRAALIAAAIVATLPGHFLRVSSLGFTDHHVMESLLVTLFFYLLLRAIQAPHSIGISLAAGLTLTAYLLTFHGGAFVVGIVLAWALYDRVRSFWPREEPEPSLRPLYVAFLIALSICPLFHRLRWMDYTIIALGLGSLAMGAVELWAKWCRRLARPRLPFLGGLVAAGAVSLTLAAVLGPGFRHTAKTIASALMPYLFGVSGAINELQPLVYEQGRFTLMPALHQFYGAYFLALIGLFMLAPPATPFAAESTAKRSDPGRALIFFWGLTTFVLAMGQLRMTYYFAIAVALLSGYVADGLLATGPKTAWITAFCLVILVFAPNLYAAVNGDPSDSIGVSSDWKETLAWMRASTPEPFGDPAFFYARYRREQYGPAYRYPPSAYSVMAWWDYGYWIEDLARRIPVTNPAQANAKVAADFFLSQSEKEAIPLLETLRTRYVVVDERLPLWPATGKLLIGEYPAFFEYSRAHRREDYLMLAYEPDAEGKPAPKVFYLPGYYRSLVVRLFVFGGQAVDGRGGATILFLRPKTSPRPGSYQDVVATKRFDSAQEALAAEAACRKEGCVLVGDNPMVSCVALEALHQFRPVFSSTTSVIGFGNAGRKEVQVYEFTGASR
;
A
#
# COMPACT_ATOMS: atom_id res chain seq x y z
N MET A 1 -84.88 8.50 -17.74
CA MET A 1 -84.13 8.87 -16.55
C MET A 1 -82.67 8.53 -16.80
N SER A 2 -81.90 9.53 -17.15
CA SER A 2 -80.47 9.46 -17.45
C SER A 2 -79.70 9.94 -16.22
N THR A 3 -78.90 9.06 -15.62
CA THR A 3 -78.05 9.38 -14.48
C THR A 3 -76.65 9.71 -15.02
N THR A 4 -76.30 10.97 -15.10
CA THR A 4 -74.99 11.49 -15.32
C THR A 4 -74.15 11.31 -14.05
N GLN A 5 -73.00 10.57 -14.14
CA GLN A 5 -71.96 10.53 -13.11
C GLN A 5 -71.15 11.84 -13.14
N PRO A 6 -70.74 12.40 -12.01
CA PRO A 6 -69.89 13.58 -11.97
C PRO A 6 -68.44 13.26 -12.37
N GLU A 7 -67.89 14.05 -13.26
CA GLU A 7 -66.47 14.09 -13.58
C GLU A 7 -65.61 14.35 -12.32
N SER A 8 -64.73 13.44 -12.01
CA SER A 8 -63.71 13.60 -10.96
C SER A 8 -62.73 14.66 -11.43
N SER A 9 -62.78 15.86 -10.81
CA SER A 9 -61.82 16.90 -10.95
C SER A 9 -60.41 16.38 -10.55
N ARG A 10 -59.53 16.22 -11.54
CA ARG A 10 -58.07 16.09 -11.28
C ARG A 10 -57.58 17.35 -10.56
N PRO A 11 -56.78 17.25 -9.48
CA PRO A 11 -56.18 18.42 -8.88
C PRO A 11 -55.24 19.09 -9.93
N PRO A 12 -55.11 20.45 -9.89
CA PRO A 12 -54.28 21.16 -10.83
C PRO A 12 -52.84 20.67 -10.72
N GLU A 13 -52.22 20.33 -11.84
CA GLU A 13 -50.78 20.10 -11.94
C GLU A 13 -50.10 21.34 -11.39
N GLN A 14 -49.55 21.24 -10.18
CA GLN A 14 -48.64 22.26 -9.67
C GLN A 14 -47.52 22.43 -10.73
N GLU A 15 -47.38 23.64 -11.24
CA GLU A 15 -46.19 24.06 -12.01
C GLU A 15 -44.96 23.70 -11.19
N ARG A 16 -44.36 22.54 -11.48
CA ARG A 16 -43.06 22.17 -10.93
C ARG A 16 -42.08 23.19 -11.45
N SER A 17 -41.51 24.00 -10.56
CA SER A 17 -40.26 24.74 -10.82
C SER A 17 -39.33 23.85 -11.63
N PRO A 18 -38.53 24.36 -12.60
CA PRO A 18 -37.64 23.56 -13.43
C PRO A 18 -36.88 22.62 -12.51
N SER A 19 -37.17 21.33 -12.64
CA SER A 19 -36.82 20.34 -11.62
C SER A 19 -35.31 20.39 -11.41
N LEU A 20 -34.87 20.24 -10.15
CA LEU A 20 -33.44 20.15 -9.80
C LEU A 20 -32.71 19.22 -10.76
N ASP A 21 -33.35 18.15 -11.19
CA ASP A 21 -32.81 17.18 -12.15
C ASP A 21 -32.56 17.78 -13.54
N ALA A 22 -33.44 18.71 -14.02
CA ALA A 22 -33.22 19.42 -15.27
C ALA A 22 -32.02 20.39 -15.18
N PHE A 23 -31.87 21.07 -14.03
CA PHE A 23 -30.71 21.90 -13.74
C PHE A 23 -29.43 21.06 -13.71
N LEU A 24 -29.40 19.97 -12.93
CA LEU A 24 -28.23 19.10 -12.83
C LEU A 24 -27.86 18.49 -14.19
N SER A 25 -28.84 18.04 -14.97
CA SER A 25 -28.61 17.48 -16.31
C SER A 25 -27.96 18.51 -17.25
N ARG A 26 -28.42 19.78 -17.22
CA ARG A 26 -27.86 20.84 -18.03
C ARG A 26 -26.44 21.22 -17.66
N TRP A 27 -26.12 21.23 -16.36
CA TRP A 27 -24.85 21.73 -15.81
C TRP A 27 -23.87 20.62 -15.38
N GLN A 28 -24.20 19.33 -15.55
CA GLN A 28 -23.43 18.20 -15.02
C GLN A 28 -21.93 18.27 -15.34
N TRP A 29 -21.56 18.62 -16.58
CA TRP A 29 -20.15 18.65 -16.96
C TRP A 29 -19.40 19.85 -16.39
N ILE A 30 -20.09 20.97 -16.14
CA ILE A 30 -19.49 22.12 -15.44
C ILE A 30 -19.29 21.77 -13.96
N LEU A 31 -20.24 21.09 -13.34
CA LEU A 31 -20.11 20.60 -11.97
C LEU A 31 -18.96 19.59 -11.85
N VAL A 32 -18.85 18.65 -12.78
CA VAL A 32 -17.72 17.70 -12.81
C VAL A 32 -16.40 18.44 -13.02
N ALA A 33 -16.32 19.42 -13.91
CA ALA A 33 -15.12 20.23 -14.09
C ALA A 33 -14.74 21.00 -12.82
N ALA A 34 -15.71 21.56 -12.10
CA ALA A 34 -15.47 22.20 -10.80
C ALA A 34 -14.95 21.20 -9.74
N LEU A 35 -15.50 19.98 -9.71
CA LEU A 35 -15.00 18.91 -8.83
C LEU A 35 -13.59 18.45 -9.23
N CYS A 36 -13.29 18.38 -10.52
CA CYS A 36 -11.94 18.11 -11.00
C CYS A 36 -10.94 19.19 -10.57
N LEU A 37 -11.34 20.47 -10.67
CA LEU A 37 -10.51 21.58 -10.22
C LEU A 37 -10.29 21.55 -8.70
N LEU A 38 -11.32 21.24 -7.92
CA LEU A 38 -11.21 21.04 -6.46
C LEU A 38 -10.27 19.87 -6.14
N ALA A 39 -10.46 18.72 -6.80
CA ALA A 39 -9.63 17.55 -6.62
C ALA A 39 -8.15 17.81 -6.96
N PHE A 40 -7.89 18.55 -8.04
CA PHE A 40 -6.55 19.00 -8.42
C PHE A 40 -5.95 19.91 -7.36
N SER A 41 -6.72 20.90 -6.89
CA SER A 41 -6.27 21.87 -5.89
C SER A 41 -5.84 21.17 -4.59
N ILE A 42 -6.66 20.27 -4.09
CA ILE A 42 -6.38 19.51 -2.85
C ILE A 42 -5.11 18.64 -2.99
N ARG A 43 -4.89 18.04 -4.16
CA ARG A 43 -3.76 17.14 -4.42
C ARG A 43 -2.45 17.87 -4.66
N VAL A 44 -2.51 19.13 -5.06
CA VAL A 44 -1.34 19.87 -5.53
C VAL A 44 -0.88 20.92 -4.51
N PHE A 45 -1.76 21.84 -4.10
CA PHE A 45 -1.33 23.02 -3.34
C PHE A 45 -0.70 22.71 -1.99
N PRO A 46 -1.20 21.75 -1.16
CA PRO A 46 -0.58 21.46 0.12
C PRO A 46 0.85 20.91 0.01
N ARG A 47 1.18 20.30 -1.14
CA ARG A 47 2.47 19.60 -1.35
C ARG A 47 3.41 20.30 -2.30
N PHE A 48 2.99 21.39 -2.95
CA PHE A 48 3.75 22.03 -4.02
C PHE A 48 5.15 22.44 -3.61
N ASN A 49 5.27 23.13 -2.47
CA ASN A 49 6.57 23.59 -1.95
C ASN A 49 7.42 22.45 -1.34
N LEU A 50 6.80 21.34 -0.94
CA LEU A 50 7.52 20.16 -0.46
C LEU A 50 8.17 19.39 -1.61
N VAL A 51 7.47 19.34 -2.76
CA VAL A 51 7.92 18.63 -3.97
C VAL A 51 8.86 19.48 -4.80
N PHE A 52 8.48 20.71 -5.15
CA PHE A 52 9.30 21.59 -5.98
C PHE A 52 10.19 22.47 -5.11
N GLN A 53 11.39 21.96 -4.83
CA GLN A 53 12.45 22.69 -4.11
C GLN A 53 13.44 23.30 -5.10
N PRO A 54 14.19 24.36 -4.73
CA PRO A 54 15.18 24.95 -5.61
C PRO A 54 16.16 23.93 -6.18
N GLY A 55 16.14 23.74 -7.51
CA GLY A 55 17.01 22.80 -8.22
C GLY A 55 16.75 21.30 -7.98
N PHE A 56 15.66 20.93 -7.30
CA PHE A 56 15.38 19.55 -6.94
C PHE A 56 13.87 19.23 -6.90
N VAL A 57 13.47 18.11 -7.49
CA VAL A 57 12.12 17.56 -7.32
C VAL A 57 12.17 16.51 -6.23
N ASN A 58 11.53 16.79 -5.10
CA ASN A 58 11.50 15.92 -3.95
C ASN A 58 10.25 15.04 -3.98
N PHE A 59 10.37 13.82 -4.46
CA PHE A 59 9.27 12.86 -4.45
C PHE A 59 8.90 12.48 -3.01
N GLN A 60 7.61 12.25 -2.78
CA GLN A 60 7.01 12.10 -1.46
C GLN A 60 6.81 10.62 -1.06
N GLU A 61 7.48 9.71 -1.76
CA GLU A 61 7.49 8.27 -1.49
C GLU A 61 8.83 7.68 -1.94
N THR A 62 9.30 6.65 -1.25
CA THR A 62 10.58 5.99 -1.57
C THR A 62 10.52 5.23 -2.90
N ASP A 63 9.40 4.55 -3.18
CA ASP A 63 9.19 3.79 -4.41
C ASP A 63 9.10 4.68 -5.66
N ALA A 64 8.78 5.97 -5.49
CA ALA A 64 8.80 6.94 -6.58
C ALA A 64 10.16 6.99 -7.30
N TRP A 65 11.26 6.90 -6.54
CA TRP A 65 12.61 6.91 -7.10
C TRP A 65 12.90 5.69 -7.97
N TYR A 66 12.33 4.53 -7.64
CA TYR A 66 12.39 3.36 -8.50
C TYR A 66 11.69 3.59 -9.85
N PHE A 67 10.45 4.12 -9.85
CA PHE A 67 9.72 4.37 -11.10
C PHE A 67 10.36 5.47 -11.94
N VAL A 68 10.91 6.50 -11.29
CA VAL A 68 11.68 7.56 -11.94
C VAL A 68 12.93 6.95 -12.58
N ARG A 69 13.70 6.14 -11.86
CA ARG A 69 14.87 5.42 -12.36
C ARG A 69 14.56 4.57 -13.59
N MET A 70 13.45 3.80 -13.54
CA MET A 70 13.01 2.98 -14.68
C MET A 70 12.67 3.87 -15.89
N SER A 71 11.97 4.98 -15.65
CA SER A 71 11.60 5.92 -16.70
C SER A 71 12.81 6.68 -17.28
N GLU A 72 13.80 7.07 -16.47
CA GLU A 72 15.06 7.69 -16.92
C GLU A 72 15.85 6.79 -17.86
N ASN A 73 15.94 5.50 -17.52
CA ASN A 73 16.60 4.54 -18.38
C ASN A 73 15.79 4.28 -19.66
N LEU A 74 14.46 4.18 -19.55
CA LEU A 74 13.57 3.98 -20.68
C LEU A 74 13.68 5.11 -21.72
N VAL A 75 13.62 6.40 -21.31
CA VAL A 75 13.68 7.52 -22.26
C VAL A 75 14.99 7.61 -23.01
N ARG A 76 16.08 7.12 -22.43
CA ARG A 76 17.42 7.05 -23.09
C ARG A 76 17.50 5.90 -24.10
N HIS A 77 16.70 4.86 -23.93
CA HIS A 77 16.71 3.63 -24.75
C HIS A 77 15.35 3.32 -25.36
N PHE A 78 14.46 4.29 -25.45
CA PHE A 78 13.09 4.09 -25.91
C PHE A 78 13.02 3.28 -27.24
N PRO A 79 12.12 2.30 -27.31
CA PRO A 79 11.06 1.90 -26.37
C PRO A 79 11.46 0.80 -25.33
N TRP A 80 12.76 0.54 -25.16
CA TRP A 80 13.26 -0.60 -24.40
C TRP A 80 13.37 -0.28 -22.90
N ARG A 81 12.54 -0.94 -22.11
CA ARG A 81 12.58 -0.87 -20.64
C ARG A 81 13.68 -1.77 -20.08
N VAL A 82 14.31 -1.34 -19.00
CA VAL A 82 15.22 -2.16 -18.20
C VAL A 82 14.48 -3.36 -17.62
N THR A 83 15.06 -4.54 -17.73
CA THR A 83 14.53 -5.80 -17.19
C THR A 83 15.43 -6.40 -16.11
N VAL A 84 16.66 -5.92 -16.00
CA VAL A 84 17.65 -6.21 -14.97
C VAL A 84 18.36 -4.92 -14.63
N ASP A 85 18.67 -4.67 -13.36
CA ASP A 85 19.44 -3.50 -12.94
C ASP A 85 20.54 -3.91 -11.94
N PRO A 86 21.83 -3.76 -12.29
CA PRO A 86 22.92 -4.12 -11.42
C PRO A 86 23.10 -3.18 -10.23
N TYR A 87 22.44 -2.00 -10.23
CA TYR A 87 22.50 -1.03 -9.13
C TYR A 87 21.42 -1.25 -8.07
N VAL A 88 20.32 -1.93 -8.37
CA VAL A 88 19.12 -1.92 -7.51
C VAL A 88 19.33 -2.61 -6.16
N VAL A 89 20.06 -3.72 -6.10
CA VAL A 89 20.45 -4.42 -4.87
C VAL A 89 21.66 -5.31 -5.13
N PHE A 90 22.66 -5.25 -4.30
CA PHE A 90 23.83 -6.09 -4.43
C PHE A 90 23.50 -7.59 -4.30
N GLY A 91 23.95 -8.37 -5.27
CA GLY A 91 23.75 -9.83 -5.28
C GLY A 91 22.41 -10.31 -5.88
N HIS A 92 21.47 -9.43 -6.22
CA HIS A 92 20.12 -9.79 -6.69
C HIS A 92 19.79 -9.29 -8.10
N VAL A 93 20.75 -9.14 -8.99
CA VAL A 93 20.59 -8.55 -10.33
C VAL A 93 19.49 -9.20 -11.18
N GLN A 94 19.21 -10.50 -11.00
CA GLN A 94 18.24 -11.22 -11.83
C GLN A 94 16.78 -11.01 -11.45
N ASN A 95 16.50 -10.67 -10.20
CA ASN A 95 15.15 -10.62 -9.64
C ASN A 95 14.68 -9.20 -9.33
N THR A 96 15.39 -8.20 -9.80
CA THR A 96 15.33 -6.84 -9.25
C THR A 96 14.33 -5.93 -9.92
N VAL A 97 13.91 -6.22 -11.15
CA VAL A 97 12.88 -5.43 -11.85
C VAL A 97 11.58 -6.21 -11.84
N THR A 98 10.92 -6.21 -10.68
CA THR A 98 9.70 -6.99 -10.43
C THR A 98 8.38 -6.27 -10.74
N PRO A 99 8.23 -4.93 -10.57
CA PRO A 99 6.98 -4.26 -10.88
C PRO A 99 6.60 -4.37 -12.36
N PRO A 100 5.28 -4.47 -12.63
CA PRO A 100 4.75 -4.47 -13.97
C PRO A 100 5.12 -3.21 -14.75
N PRO A 101 5.29 -3.31 -16.08
CA PRO A 101 5.95 -2.26 -16.85
C PRO A 101 5.04 -1.08 -17.26
N PHE A 102 3.74 -1.16 -17.10
CA PHE A 102 2.85 -0.19 -17.78
C PHE A 102 2.93 1.20 -17.19
N PHE A 103 3.08 1.34 -15.86
CA PHE A 103 3.13 2.64 -15.19
C PHE A 103 4.34 3.48 -15.62
N ASP A 104 5.53 2.94 -15.45
CA ASP A 104 6.78 3.64 -15.78
C ASP A 104 7.01 3.72 -17.30
N TRP A 105 6.53 2.74 -18.07
CA TRP A 105 6.58 2.82 -19.53
C TRP A 105 5.70 3.96 -20.08
N LEU A 106 4.49 4.13 -19.55
CA LEU A 106 3.61 5.23 -19.96
C LEU A 106 4.17 6.58 -19.51
N LEU A 107 4.70 6.67 -18.29
CA LEU A 107 5.39 7.87 -17.78
C LEU A 107 6.58 8.24 -18.69
N GLY A 108 7.42 7.26 -19.01
CA GLY A 108 8.56 7.45 -19.90
C GLY A 108 8.14 7.84 -21.33
N LEU A 109 7.07 7.25 -21.87
CA LEU A 109 6.50 7.64 -23.17
C LEU A 109 6.04 9.11 -23.16
N ILE A 110 5.32 9.55 -22.15
CA ILE A 110 4.86 10.94 -22.02
C ILE A 110 6.06 11.88 -21.98
N ALA A 111 7.07 11.57 -21.16
CA ALA A 111 8.27 12.38 -21.05
C ALA A 111 9.07 12.39 -22.38
N TRP A 112 9.19 11.26 -23.05
CA TRP A 112 9.88 11.12 -24.34
C TRP A 112 9.20 11.97 -25.42
N LEU A 113 7.87 11.95 -25.49
CA LEU A 113 7.10 12.79 -26.41
C LEU A 113 7.25 14.27 -26.07
N ALA A 114 7.12 14.65 -24.78
CA ALA A 114 7.24 16.03 -24.33
C ALA A 114 8.65 16.61 -24.59
N GLY A 115 9.68 15.78 -24.51
CA GLY A 115 11.07 16.14 -24.79
C GLY A 115 11.51 15.89 -26.24
N ALA A 116 10.57 15.68 -27.18
CA ALA A 116 10.83 15.41 -28.60
C ALA A 116 11.91 14.32 -28.82
N GLY A 117 11.83 13.24 -28.03
CA GLY A 117 12.76 12.11 -28.10
C GLY A 117 13.95 12.18 -27.14
N HIS A 118 14.26 13.35 -26.60
CA HIS A 118 15.44 13.61 -25.75
C HIS A 118 15.09 14.45 -24.51
N PRO A 119 14.20 13.98 -23.61
CA PRO A 119 13.84 14.74 -22.43
C PRO A 119 15.05 14.95 -21.53
N SER A 120 15.17 16.15 -20.95
CA SER A 120 16.11 16.38 -19.85
C SER A 120 15.64 15.64 -18.59
N GLU A 121 16.58 15.32 -17.68
CA GLU A 121 16.29 14.70 -16.39
C GLU A 121 15.28 15.56 -15.59
N SER A 122 15.45 16.89 -15.58
CA SER A 122 14.53 17.80 -14.92
C SER A 122 13.12 17.80 -15.53
N LEU A 123 12.96 17.69 -16.84
CA LEU A 123 11.66 17.59 -17.49
C LEU A 123 10.95 16.30 -17.10
N LEU A 124 11.67 15.18 -17.09
CA LEU A 124 11.13 13.89 -16.66
C LEU A 124 10.67 13.96 -15.20
N HIS A 125 11.50 14.50 -14.30
CA HIS A 125 11.16 14.63 -12.88
C HIS A 125 9.92 15.52 -12.66
N VAL A 126 9.81 16.63 -13.37
CA VAL A 126 8.61 17.49 -13.30
C VAL A 126 7.38 16.71 -13.77
N ILE A 127 7.43 16.04 -14.92
CA ILE A 127 6.31 15.23 -15.43
C ILE A 127 5.96 14.12 -14.43
N ALA A 128 6.96 13.43 -13.90
CA ALA A 128 6.77 12.38 -12.91
C ALA A 128 6.07 12.89 -11.64
N ALA A 129 6.45 14.08 -11.15
CA ALA A 129 5.82 14.67 -9.97
C ALA A 129 4.34 15.02 -10.18
N TRP A 130 3.96 15.50 -11.37
CA TRP A 130 2.58 15.83 -11.70
C TRP A 130 1.71 14.60 -12.02
N TYR A 131 2.33 13.51 -12.42
CA TYR A 131 1.64 12.33 -12.96
C TYR A 131 0.55 11.78 -12.04
N PRO A 132 0.79 11.50 -10.74
CA PRO A 132 -0.24 10.96 -9.85
C PRO A 132 -1.39 11.94 -9.61
N ALA A 133 -1.12 13.25 -9.51
CA ALA A 133 -2.17 14.25 -9.32
C ALA A 133 -3.12 14.34 -10.52
N VAL A 134 -2.58 14.29 -11.73
CA VAL A 134 -3.37 14.26 -12.97
C VAL A 134 -4.22 12.99 -13.07
N LEU A 135 -3.64 11.83 -12.77
CA LEU A 135 -4.39 10.56 -12.74
C LEU A 135 -5.51 10.60 -11.68
N GLY A 136 -5.26 11.21 -10.51
CA GLY A 136 -6.25 11.41 -9.45
C GLY A 136 -7.44 12.26 -9.89
N VAL A 137 -7.23 13.26 -10.75
CA VAL A 137 -8.32 14.03 -11.36
C VAL A 137 -9.13 13.19 -12.35
N PHE A 138 -8.46 12.35 -13.17
CA PHE A 138 -9.18 11.46 -14.09
C PHE A 138 -10.05 10.43 -13.35
N ILE A 139 -9.68 10.02 -12.13
CA ILE A 139 -10.55 9.16 -11.31
C ILE A 139 -11.89 9.82 -11.01
N VAL A 140 -11.93 11.15 -10.77
CA VAL A 140 -13.20 11.85 -10.51
C VAL A 140 -14.14 11.71 -11.70
N VAL A 141 -13.62 11.88 -12.92
CA VAL A 141 -14.40 11.68 -14.15
C VAL A 141 -14.82 10.22 -14.32
N ALA A 142 -13.89 9.27 -14.08
CA ALA A 142 -14.15 7.84 -14.21
C ALA A 142 -15.26 7.36 -13.23
N VAL A 143 -15.21 7.83 -11.97
CA VAL A 143 -16.24 7.54 -10.96
C VAL A 143 -17.58 8.16 -11.36
N PHE A 144 -17.59 9.40 -11.85
CA PHE A 144 -18.81 10.05 -12.32
C PHE A 144 -19.49 9.27 -13.46
N ILE A 145 -18.74 8.89 -14.51
CA ILE A 145 -19.32 8.18 -15.66
C ILE A 145 -19.77 6.76 -15.30
N LEU A 146 -19.02 6.07 -14.42
CA LEU A 146 -19.41 4.75 -13.92
C LEU A 146 -20.66 4.84 -13.03
N ALA A 147 -20.68 5.77 -12.08
CA ALA A 147 -21.83 5.99 -11.21
C ALA A 147 -23.08 6.38 -12.00
N LYS A 148 -22.95 7.28 -13.00
CA LYS A 148 -24.05 7.66 -13.89
C LYS A 148 -24.58 6.52 -14.75
N LEU A 149 -23.73 5.52 -15.05
CA LEU A 149 -24.15 4.33 -15.80
C LEU A 149 -25.00 3.38 -14.95
N VAL A 150 -24.75 3.34 -13.61
CA VAL A 150 -25.36 2.36 -12.68
C VAL A 150 -26.45 3.01 -11.82
N PHE A 151 -26.32 4.28 -11.51
CA PHE A 151 -27.21 5.03 -10.61
C PHE A 151 -27.76 6.28 -11.29
N GLU A 152 -28.60 7.02 -10.57
CA GLU A 152 -29.13 8.29 -11.02
C GLU A 152 -28.06 9.41 -11.04
N LEU A 153 -28.32 10.47 -11.80
CA LEU A 153 -27.36 11.58 -11.97
C LEU A 153 -26.93 12.24 -10.66
N ARG A 154 -27.85 12.39 -9.68
CA ARG A 154 -27.53 12.97 -8.36
C ARG A 154 -26.55 12.08 -7.60
N ALA A 155 -26.79 10.76 -7.58
CA ALA A 155 -25.87 9.79 -6.98
C ALA A 155 -24.48 9.87 -7.60
N ALA A 156 -24.41 10.04 -8.94
CA ALA A 156 -23.14 10.15 -9.66
C ALA A 156 -22.38 11.43 -9.31
N LEU A 157 -23.04 12.57 -9.19
CA LEU A 157 -22.43 13.83 -8.78
C LEU A 157 -21.94 13.78 -7.31
N ILE A 158 -22.73 13.18 -6.42
CA ILE A 158 -22.32 13.01 -5.02
C ILE A 158 -21.12 12.07 -4.91
N ALA A 159 -21.11 10.96 -5.64
CA ALA A 159 -19.98 10.04 -5.70
C ALA A 159 -18.70 10.72 -6.21
N ALA A 160 -18.82 11.52 -7.27
CA ALA A 160 -17.72 12.32 -7.80
C ALA A 160 -17.21 13.36 -6.79
N ALA A 161 -18.11 14.02 -6.04
CA ALA A 161 -17.75 14.97 -5.00
C ALA A 161 -17.05 14.29 -3.81
N ILE A 162 -17.52 13.10 -3.40
CA ILE A 162 -16.90 12.33 -2.34
C ILE A 162 -15.49 11.91 -2.76
N VAL A 163 -15.30 11.26 -3.92
CA VAL A 163 -13.97 10.82 -4.37
C VAL A 163 -13.00 11.99 -4.60
N ALA A 164 -13.50 13.16 -4.99
CA ALA A 164 -12.69 14.37 -5.15
C ALA A 164 -12.08 14.83 -3.81
N THR A 165 -12.80 14.63 -2.70
CA THR A 165 -12.45 15.15 -1.37
C THR A 165 -12.00 14.09 -0.37
N LEU A 166 -12.06 12.78 -0.70
CA LEU A 166 -11.65 11.71 0.21
C LEU A 166 -10.20 11.90 0.68
N PRO A 167 -9.96 11.89 2.00
CA PRO A 167 -8.61 11.99 2.57
C PRO A 167 -7.90 10.64 2.65
N GLY A 168 -6.96 10.51 3.56
CA GLY A 168 -6.25 9.27 3.90
C GLY A 168 -5.37 8.74 2.77
N HIS A 169 -5.20 7.44 2.73
CA HIS A 169 -4.28 6.79 1.81
C HIS A 169 -4.62 7.04 0.33
N PHE A 170 -5.91 7.12 -0.02
CA PHE A 170 -6.33 7.42 -1.39
C PHE A 170 -5.87 8.82 -1.86
N LEU A 171 -6.00 9.84 -1.01
CA LEU A 171 -5.48 11.18 -1.31
C LEU A 171 -3.96 11.15 -1.43
N ARG A 172 -3.27 10.49 -0.49
CA ARG A 172 -1.81 10.36 -0.47
C ARG A 172 -1.28 9.80 -1.78
N VAL A 173 -1.76 8.62 -2.22
CA VAL A 173 -1.28 7.96 -3.44
C VAL A 173 -1.65 8.67 -4.74
N SER A 174 -2.57 9.62 -4.69
CA SER A 174 -2.98 10.45 -5.84
C SER A 174 -2.51 11.90 -5.75
N SER A 175 -1.59 12.22 -4.82
CA SER A 175 -1.08 13.60 -4.63
C SER A 175 0.19 13.87 -5.42
N LEU A 176 0.49 15.15 -5.61
CA LEU A 176 1.71 15.63 -6.25
C LEU A 176 2.96 15.00 -5.62
N GLY A 177 3.83 14.46 -6.46
CA GLY A 177 5.09 13.86 -6.03
C GLY A 177 5.00 12.43 -5.51
N PHE A 178 3.81 11.83 -5.39
CA PHE A 178 3.65 10.42 -5.04
C PHE A 178 3.67 9.55 -6.31
N THR A 179 4.82 9.45 -6.95
CA THR A 179 4.99 8.84 -8.28
C THR A 179 5.07 7.32 -8.17
N ASP A 180 3.92 6.71 -7.85
CA ASP A 180 3.75 5.28 -7.71
C ASP A 180 2.48 4.80 -8.44
N HIS A 181 2.41 3.49 -8.73
CA HIS A 181 1.40 2.89 -9.59
C HIS A 181 -0.03 2.86 -9.00
N HIS A 182 -0.21 3.05 -7.69
CA HIS A 182 -1.49 2.87 -6.97
C HIS A 182 -2.67 3.68 -7.51
N VAL A 183 -2.42 4.94 -7.87
CA VAL A 183 -3.48 5.80 -8.44
C VAL A 183 -3.91 5.32 -9.82
N MET A 184 -2.97 4.82 -10.63
CA MET A 184 -3.25 4.26 -11.95
C MET A 184 -4.07 2.96 -11.84
N GLU A 185 -3.77 2.11 -10.87
CA GLU A 185 -4.56 0.92 -10.60
C GLU A 185 -6.04 1.25 -10.37
N SER A 186 -6.32 2.22 -9.48
CA SER A 186 -7.67 2.68 -9.18
C SER A 186 -8.38 3.23 -10.41
N LEU A 187 -7.67 4.01 -11.24
CA LEU A 187 -8.21 4.55 -12.49
C LEU A 187 -8.55 3.45 -13.48
N LEU A 188 -7.62 2.54 -13.73
CA LEU A 188 -7.79 1.48 -14.74
C LEU A 188 -8.87 0.47 -14.34
N VAL A 189 -9.00 0.10 -13.06
CA VAL A 189 -10.10 -0.76 -12.58
C VAL A 189 -11.45 -0.07 -12.77
N THR A 190 -11.55 1.22 -12.42
CA THR A 190 -12.78 1.98 -12.57
C THR A 190 -13.20 2.09 -14.05
N LEU A 191 -12.24 2.40 -14.93
CA LEU A 191 -12.48 2.45 -16.38
C LEU A 191 -12.82 1.08 -16.96
N PHE A 192 -12.14 0.01 -16.51
CA PHE A 192 -12.45 -1.34 -16.94
C PHE A 192 -13.89 -1.73 -16.60
N PHE A 193 -14.35 -1.47 -15.39
CA PHE A 193 -15.74 -1.75 -15.01
C PHE A 193 -16.75 -0.91 -15.78
N TYR A 194 -16.45 0.36 -16.01
CA TYR A 194 -17.28 1.20 -16.87
C TYR A 194 -17.40 0.64 -18.29
N LEU A 195 -16.26 0.32 -18.90
CA LEU A 195 -16.22 -0.20 -20.28
C LEU A 195 -16.87 -1.59 -20.38
N LEU A 196 -16.65 -2.47 -19.38
CA LEU A 196 -17.28 -3.78 -19.33
C LEU A 196 -18.81 -3.67 -19.29
N LEU A 197 -19.35 -2.83 -18.39
CA LEU A 197 -20.80 -2.60 -18.30
C LEU A 197 -21.35 -1.96 -19.58
N ARG A 198 -20.64 -1.02 -20.17
CA ARG A 198 -21.03 -0.43 -21.48
C ARG A 198 -21.01 -1.47 -22.59
N ALA A 199 -20.04 -2.36 -22.62
CA ALA A 199 -19.97 -3.44 -23.60
C ALA A 199 -21.11 -4.45 -23.43
N ILE A 200 -21.52 -4.73 -22.19
CA ILE A 200 -22.67 -5.60 -21.89
C ILE A 200 -23.98 -4.96 -22.36
N GLN A 201 -24.15 -3.64 -22.19
CA GLN A 201 -25.32 -2.91 -22.71
C GLN A 201 -25.32 -2.79 -24.24
N ALA A 202 -24.15 -2.85 -24.89
CA ALA A 202 -24.00 -2.77 -26.33
C ALA A 202 -23.22 -3.99 -26.88
N PRO A 203 -23.77 -5.24 -26.77
CA PRO A 203 -23.03 -6.49 -27.00
C PRO A 203 -22.54 -6.67 -28.46
N HIS A 204 -23.06 -5.88 -29.41
CA HIS A 204 -22.61 -5.87 -30.79
C HIS A 204 -21.44 -4.90 -31.06
N SER A 205 -21.11 -4.04 -30.10
CA SER A 205 -19.98 -3.11 -30.22
C SER A 205 -18.67 -3.79 -29.84
N ILE A 206 -17.97 -4.35 -30.85
CA ILE A 206 -16.66 -4.98 -30.65
C ILE A 206 -15.62 -3.97 -30.12
N GLY A 207 -15.70 -2.71 -30.56
CA GLY A 207 -14.75 -1.67 -30.15
C GLY A 207 -14.77 -1.39 -28.63
N ILE A 208 -15.96 -1.38 -28.00
CA ILE A 208 -16.07 -1.20 -26.56
C ILE A 208 -15.53 -2.44 -25.82
N SER A 209 -15.79 -3.65 -26.33
CA SER A 209 -15.26 -4.90 -25.76
C SER A 209 -13.74 -4.96 -25.86
N LEU A 210 -13.16 -4.52 -26.98
CA LEU A 210 -11.71 -4.39 -27.16
C LEU A 210 -11.12 -3.37 -26.18
N ALA A 211 -11.75 -2.19 -26.03
CA ALA A 211 -11.31 -1.19 -25.08
C ALA A 211 -11.33 -1.71 -23.63
N ALA A 212 -12.37 -2.46 -23.24
CA ALA A 212 -12.43 -3.11 -21.93
C ALA A 212 -11.26 -4.10 -21.75
N GLY A 213 -10.97 -4.92 -22.75
CA GLY A 213 -9.86 -5.88 -22.72
C GLY A 213 -8.49 -5.22 -22.64
N LEU A 214 -8.27 -4.18 -23.42
CA LEU A 214 -7.01 -3.39 -23.35
C LEU A 214 -6.85 -2.70 -21.99
N THR A 215 -7.92 -2.15 -21.43
CA THR A 215 -7.88 -1.52 -20.10
C THR A 215 -7.62 -2.54 -19.00
N LEU A 216 -8.23 -3.73 -19.06
CA LEU A 216 -7.91 -4.84 -18.16
C LEU A 216 -6.43 -5.25 -18.29
N THR A 217 -5.94 -5.38 -19.51
CA THR A 217 -4.53 -5.73 -19.77
C THR A 217 -3.59 -4.67 -19.20
N ALA A 218 -3.88 -3.38 -19.44
CA ALA A 218 -3.11 -2.28 -18.86
C ALA A 218 -3.08 -2.34 -17.34
N TYR A 219 -4.23 -2.62 -16.69
CA TYR A 219 -4.30 -2.82 -15.25
C TYR A 219 -3.43 -3.99 -14.77
N LEU A 220 -3.53 -5.15 -15.43
CA LEU A 220 -2.74 -6.34 -15.08
C LEU A 220 -1.22 -6.12 -15.31
N LEU A 221 -0.87 -5.22 -16.23
CA LEU A 221 0.51 -4.77 -16.47
C LEU A 221 0.91 -3.58 -15.59
N THR A 222 0.04 -3.12 -14.69
CA THR A 222 0.34 -2.08 -13.70
C THR A 222 0.56 -2.67 -12.31
N PHE A 223 -0.18 -3.72 -11.94
CA PHE A 223 -0.16 -4.28 -10.59
C PHE A 223 -0.02 -5.81 -10.57
N HIS A 224 0.95 -6.30 -9.83
CA HIS A 224 1.23 -7.73 -9.71
C HIS A 224 0.12 -8.51 -8.98
N GLY A 225 -0.63 -7.86 -8.06
CA GLY A 225 -1.76 -8.45 -7.35
C GLY A 225 -3.08 -8.42 -8.14
N GLY A 226 -3.08 -7.96 -9.39
CA GLY A 226 -4.29 -7.67 -10.19
C GLY A 226 -5.26 -8.83 -10.40
N ALA A 227 -4.85 -10.06 -10.12
CA ALA A 227 -5.71 -11.24 -10.21
C ALA A 227 -6.98 -11.16 -9.34
N PHE A 228 -7.01 -10.36 -8.25
CA PHE A 228 -8.21 -10.22 -7.43
C PHE A 228 -9.36 -9.52 -8.18
N VAL A 229 -9.07 -8.60 -9.10
CA VAL A 229 -10.08 -7.96 -9.96
C VAL A 229 -10.70 -8.99 -10.91
N VAL A 230 -9.88 -9.91 -11.45
CA VAL A 230 -10.40 -11.06 -12.20
C VAL A 230 -11.35 -11.88 -11.34
N GLY A 231 -11.01 -12.14 -10.08
CA GLY A 231 -11.86 -12.82 -9.09
C GLY A 231 -13.20 -12.10 -8.86
N ILE A 232 -13.20 -10.76 -8.73
CA ILE A 232 -14.43 -9.96 -8.59
C ILE A 232 -15.37 -10.18 -9.78
N VAL A 233 -14.82 -10.08 -10.99
CA VAL A 233 -15.63 -10.21 -12.21
C VAL A 233 -16.16 -11.63 -12.40
N LEU A 234 -15.36 -12.65 -12.08
CA LEU A 234 -15.80 -14.05 -12.10
C LEU A 234 -16.91 -14.32 -11.08
N ALA A 235 -16.77 -13.78 -9.85
CA ALA A 235 -17.81 -13.90 -8.81
C ALA A 235 -19.12 -13.23 -9.24
N TRP A 236 -19.01 -12.02 -9.82
CA TRP A 236 -20.15 -11.30 -10.39
C TRP A 236 -20.80 -12.09 -11.54
N ALA A 237 -20.00 -12.59 -12.49
CA ALA A 237 -20.49 -13.35 -13.64
C ALA A 237 -21.18 -14.67 -13.21
N LEU A 238 -20.60 -15.37 -12.22
CA LEU A 238 -21.21 -16.57 -11.64
C LEU A 238 -22.55 -16.25 -10.96
N TYR A 239 -22.59 -15.19 -10.13
CA TYR A 239 -23.83 -14.71 -9.54
C TYR A 239 -24.89 -14.43 -10.60
N ASP A 240 -24.52 -13.74 -11.67
CA ASP A 240 -25.45 -13.43 -12.77
C ASP A 240 -25.99 -14.71 -13.43
N ARG A 241 -25.14 -15.72 -13.68
CA ARG A 241 -25.58 -17.03 -14.20
C ARG A 241 -26.51 -17.77 -13.23
N VAL A 242 -26.19 -17.76 -11.93
CA VAL A 242 -27.10 -18.33 -10.91
C VAL A 242 -28.43 -17.60 -10.95
N ARG A 243 -28.42 -16.28 -10.93
CA ARG A 243 -29.63 -15.44 -10.95
C ARG A 243 -30.48 -15.64 -12.20
N SER A 244 -29.91 -16.03 -13.33
CA SER A 244 -30.61 -16.24 -14.60
C SER A 244 -31.62 -17.40 -14.56
N PHE A 245 -31.60 -18.23 -13.52
CA PHE A 245 -32.60 -19.29 -13.31
C PHE A 245 -33.89 -18.82 -12.57
N TRP A 246 -33.96 -17.56 -12.18
CA TRP A 246 -35.14 -16.92 -11.60
C TRP A 246 -35.71 -15.85 -12.52
N PRO A 247 -37.02 -15.53 -12.41
CA PRO A 247 -37.66 -14.51 -13.25
C PRO A 247 -36.90 -13.18 -13.19
N ARG A 248 -36.73 -12.52 -14.34
CA ARG A 248 -36.12 -11.20 -14.52
C ARG A 248 -37.07 -10.34 -15.37
N GLU A 249 -37.03 -9.03 -15.08
CA GLU A 249 -37.68 -8.03 -15.96
C GLU A 249 -36.78 -7.72 -17.17
N GLU A 250 -35.45 -7.77 -16.98
CA GLU A 250 -34.47 -7.50 -18.02
C GLU A 250 -33.91 -8.79 -18.64
N PRO A 251 -33.54 -8.74 -19.92
CA PRO A 251 -32.89 -9.86 -20.60
C PRO A 251 -31.57 -10.23 -19.93
N GLU A 252 -31.22 -11.51 -20.06
CA GLU A 252 -29.94 -12.05 -19.55
C GLU A 252 -28.74 -11.33 -20.21
N PRO A 253 -27.84 -10.72 -19.42
CA PRO A 253 -26.69 -10.01 -19.98
C PRO A 253 -25.76 -10.98 -20.72
N SER A 254 -25.29 -10.54 -21.87
CA SER A 254 -24.28 -11.29 -22.63
C SER A 254 -22.93 -11.21 -21.95
N LEU A 255 -22.29 -12.35 -21.64
CA LEU A 255 -20.90 -12.41 -21.16
C LEU A 255 -19.84 -12.37 -22.27
N ARG A 256 -20.27 -12.25 -23.56
CA ARG A 256 -19.32 -12.11 -24.68
C ARG A 256 -18.26 -11.04 -24.46
N PRO A 257 -18.59 -9.81 -23.99
CA PRO A 257 -17.59 -8.77 -23.73
C PRO A 257 -16.54 -9.19 -22.71
N LEU A 258 -16.92 -9.94 -21.68
CA LEU A 258 -16.00 -10.47 -20.67
C LEU A 258 -15.01 -11.46 -21.30
N TYR A 259 -15.51 -12.41 -22.12
CA TYR A 259 -14.61 -13.34 -22.81
C TYR A 259 -13.66 -12.65 -23.79
N VAL A 260 -14.14 -11.62 -24.51
CA VAL A 260 -13.26 -10.81 -25.38
C VAL A 260 -12.18 -10.12 -24.54
N ALA A 261 -12.57 -9.52 -23.40
CA ALA A 261 -11.60 -8.86 -22.53
C ALA A 261 -10.54 -9.83 -21.98
N PHE A 262 -10.97 -11.02 -21.54
CA PHE A 262 -10.04 -12.05 -21.04
C PHE A 262 -9.15 -12.61 -22.17
N LEU A 263 -9.70 -12.78 -23.38
CA LEU A 263 -8.92 -13.25 -24.53
C LEU A 263 -7.80 -12.25 -24.89
N ILE A 264 -8.08 -10.95 -24.88
CA ILE A 264 -7.08 -9.92 -25.12
C ILE A 264 -6.00 -9.95 -24.04
N ALA A 265 -6.39 -10.02 -22.77
CA ALA A 265 -5.44 -10.12 -21.67
C ALA A 265 -4.58 -11.38 -21.76
N LEU A 266 -5.19 -12.55 -22.08
CA LEU A 266 -4.47 -13.82 -22.33
C LEU A 266 -3.58 -13.79 -23.56
N SER A 267 -3.85 -12.93 -24.53
CA SER A 267 -3.00 -12.80 -25.73
C SER A 267 -1.76 -11.92 -25.45
N ILE A 268 -1.87 -10.94 -24.56
CA ILE A 268 -0.81 -9.95 -24.28
C ILE A 268 0.00 -10.29 -23.02
N CYS A 269 -0.64 -10.64 -21.92
CA CYS A 269 0.05 -10.90 -20.65
C CYS A 269 1.13 -11.98 -20.73
N PRO A 270 0.98 -13.10 -21.50
CA PRO A 270 2.04 -14.11 -21.64
C PRO A 270 3.34 -13.58 -22.24
N LEU A 271 3.32 -12.48 -22.99
CA LEU A 271 4.53 -11.83 -23.49
C LEU A 271 5.43 -11.34 -22.33
N PHE A 272 4.85 -11.17 -21.16
CA PHE A 272 5.51 -10.74 -19.91
C PHE A 272 5.64 -11.88 -18.88
N HIS A 273 5.50 -13.16 -19.28
CA HIS A 273 5.54 -14.36 -18.42
C HIS A 273 6.83 -14.49 -17.59
N ARG A 274 7.92 -13.84 -18.02
CA ARG A 274 9.20 -13.82 -17.28
C ARG A 274 9.12 -13.05 -15.94
N LEU A 275 8.05 -12.31 -15.72
CA LEU A 275 7.72 -11.68 -14.43
C LEU A 275 7.00 -12.74 -13.57
N ARG A 276 7.63 -13.23 -12.50
CA ARG A 276 7.17 -14.39 -11.69
C ARG A 276 5.70 -14.35 -11.25
N TRP A 277 5.17 -13.17 -10.99
CA TRP A 277 3.77 -12.97 -10.56
C TRP A 277 2.78 -12.99 -11.75
N MET A 278 3.23 -12.82 -12.99
CA MET A 278 2.35 -12.85 -14.16
C MET A 278 1.76 -14.26 -14.39
N ASP A 279 2.46 -15.31 -13.97
CA ASP A 279 1.97 -16.68 -14.10
C ASP A 279 0.66 -16.89 -13.34
N TYR A 280 0.52 -16.32 -12.12
CA TYR A 280 -0.73 -16.39 -11.35
C TYR A 280 -1.88 -15.67 -12.06
N THR A 281 -1.62 -14.53 -12.67
CA THR A 281 -2.59 -13.76 -13.43
C THR A 281 -3.05 -14.51 -14.67
N ILE A 282 -2.12 -15.10 -15.42
CA ILE A 282 -2.42 -15.94 -16.61
C ILE A 282 -3.24 -17.16 -16.22
N ILE A 283 -2.88 -17.83 -15.12
CA ILE A 283 -3.63 -18.97 -14.60
C ILE A 283 -5.04 -18.54 -14.18
N ALA A 284 -5.20 -17.42 -13.46
CA ALA A 284 -6.50 -16.91 -13.05
C ALA A 284 -7.39 -16.58 -14.24
N LEU A 285 -6.87 -15.92 -15.26
CA LEU A 285 -7.60 -15.61 -16.51
C LEU A 285 -7.96 -16.89 -17.28
N GLY A 286 -7.02 -17.82 -17.46
CA GLY A 286 -7.22 -19.06 -18.23
C GLY A 286 -8.20 -20.00 -17.55
N LEU A 287 -7.95 -20.37 -16.29
CA LEU A 287 -8.84 -21.23 -15.52
C LEU A 287 -10.19 -20.58 -15.26
N GLY A 288 -10.23 -19.27 -14.98
CA GLY A 288 -11.47 -18.51 -14.82
C GLY A 288 -12.32 -18.52 -16.08
N SER A 289 -11.73 -18.34 -17.26
CA SER A 289 -12.41 -18.41 -18.55
C SER A 289 -12.99 -19.80 -18.82
N LEU A 290 -12.20 -20.85 -18.56
CA LEU A 290 -12.63 -22.24 -18.74
C LEU A 290 -13.74 -22.61 -17.77
N ALA A 291 -13.63 -22.23 -16.49
CA ALA A 291 -14.65 -22.49 -15.47
C ALA A 291 -15.98 -21.79 -15.82
N MET A 292 -15.93 -20.52 -16.22
CA MET A 292 -17.13 -19.80 -16.65
C MET A 292 -17.75 -20.39 -17.90
N GLY A 293 -16.92 -20.81 -18.90
CA GLY A 293 -17.41 -21.52 -20.09
C GLY A 293 -18.11 -22.83 -19.72
N ALA A 294 -17.55 -23.61 -18.80
CA ALA A 294 -18.17 -24.82 -18.28
C ALA A 294 -19.51 -24.53 -17.56
N VAL A 295 -19.56 -23.48 -16.75
CA VAL A 295 -20.81 -23.02 -16.07
C VAL A 295 -21.86 -22.63 -17.11
N GLU A 296 -21.51 -21.92 -18.16
CA GLU A 296 -22.47 -21.58 -19.24
C GLU A 296 -23.01 -22.80 -19.98
N LEU A 297 -22.13 -23.75 -20.35
CA LEU A 297 -22.52 -24.98 -21.01
C LEU A 297 -23.46 -25.80 -20.10
N TRP A 298 -23.12 -25.91 -18.81
CA TRP A 298 -23.93 -26.56 -17.79
C TRP A 298 -25.26 -25.86 -17.62
N ALA A 299 -25.28 -24.54 -17.55
CA ALA A 299 -26.55 -23.76 -17.47
C ALA A 299 -27.42 -24.00 -18.70
N LYS A 300 -26.87 -23.98 -19.92
CA LYS A 300 -27.62 -24.29 -21.16
C LYS A 300 -28.18 -25.69 -21.17
N TRP A 301 -27.46 -26.69 -20.67
CA TRP A 301 -27.94 -28.05 -20.56
C TRP A 301 -29.05 -28.16 -19.53
N CYS A 302 -28.89 -27.60 -18.33
CA CYS A 302 -29.90 -27.62 -17.27
C CYS A 302 -31.21 -26.99 -17.73
N ARG A 303 -31.20 -25.91 -18.51
CA ARG A 303 -32.41 -25.26 -19.05
C ARG A 303 -33.26 -26.13 -19.94
N ARG A 304 -32.73 -27.25 -20.45
CA ARG A 304 -33.49 -28.24 -21.22
C ARG A 304 -34.25 -29.20 -20.33
N LEU A 305 -34.05 -29.18 -19.01
CA LEU A 305 -34.68 -30.06 -18.05
C LEU A 305 -35.98 -29.44 -17.52
N ALA A 306 -36.94 -30.26 -17.11
CA ALA A 306 -38.23 -29.84 -16.56
C ALA A 306 -38.08 -29.02 -15.25
N ARG A 307 -37.02 -29.28 -14.47
CA ARG A 307 -36.71 -28.59 -13.22
C ARG A 307 -35.25 -28.11 -13.23
N PRO A 308 -34.92 -27.04 -13.94
CA PRO A 308 -33.52 -26.68 -14.25
C PRO A 308 -32.71 -26.20 -13.03
N ARG A 309 -33.35 -25.64 -12.01
CA ARG A 309 -32.67 -25.02 -10.86
C ARG A 309 -31.88 -26.00 -10.00
N LEU A 310 -32.52 -27.12 -9.63
CA LEU A 310 -31.91 -28.10 -8.73
C LEU A 310 -30.67 -28.75 -9.32
N PRO A 311 -30.66 -29.28 -10.57
CA PRO A 311 -29.45 -29.84 -11.15
C PRO A 311 -28.36 -28.75 -11.36
N PHE A 312 -28.73 -27.51 -11.68
CA PHE A 312 -27.73 -26.43 -11.85
C PHE A 312 -27.03 -26.15 -10.53
N LEU A 313 -27.76 -25.88 -9.45
CA LEU A 313 -27.17 -25.62 -8.13
C LEU A 313 -26.43 -26.84 -7.59
N GLY A 314 -26.99 -28.04 -7.74
CA GLY A 314 -26.35 -29.29 -7.33
C GLY A 314 -25.02 -29.53 -8.04
N GLY A 315 -24.96 -29.24 -9.35
CA GLY A 315 -23.76 -29.32 -10.13
C GLY A 315 -22.66 -28.32 -9.69
N LEU A 316 -23.05 -27.09 -9.34
CA LEU A 316 -22.12 -26.11 -8.80
C LEU A 316 -21.54 -26.55 -7.43
N VAL A 317 -22.40 -27.06 -6.54
CA VAL A 317 -21.96 -27.59 -5.25
C VAL A 317 -21.06 -28.80 -5.42
N ALA A 318 -21.42 -29.73 -6.32
CA ALA A 318 -20.61 -30.90 -6.64
C ALA A 318 -19.25 -30.51 -7.25
N ALA A 319 -19.23 -29.57 -8.20
CA ALA A 319 -18.00 -29.05 -8.77
C ALA A 319 -17.10 -28.40 -7.71
N GLY A 320 -17.67 -27.62 -6.79
CA GLY A 320 -16.94 -27.04 -5.65
C GLY A 320 -16.38 -28.13 -4.72
N ALA A 321 -17.17 -29.13 -4.37
CA ALA A 321 -16.74 -30.26 -3.53
C ALA A 321 -15.64 -31.08 -4.22
N VAL A 322 -15.78 -31.39 -5.52
CA VAL A 322 -14.75 -32.08 -6.32
C VAL A 322 -13.47 -31.24 -6.37
N SER A 323 -13.56 -29.94 -6.60
CA SER A 323 -12.39 -29.04 -6.59
C SER A 323 -11.66 -29.04 -5.25
N LEU A 324 -12.40 -28.99 -4.13
CA LEU A 324 -11.84 -29.07 -2.78
C LEU A 324 -11.21 -30.43 -2.51
N THR A 325 -11.85 -31.53 -2.95
CA THR A 325 -11.34 -32.89 -2.79
C THR A 325 -10.07 -33.11 -3.60
N LEU A 326 -10.08 -32.69 -4.89
CA LEU A 326 -8.89 -32.70 -5.73
C LEU A 326 -7.77 -31.87 -5.13
N ALA A 327 -8.08 -30.70 -4.57
CA ALA A 327 -7.14 -29.87 -3.83
C ALA A 327 -6.51 -30.60 -2.64
N ALA A 328 -7.29 -31.44 -1.96
CA ALA A 328 -6.80 -32.22 -0.82
C ALA A 328 -5.99 -33.47 -1.23
N VAL A 329 -6.37 -34.10 -2.36
CA VAL A 329 -5.85 -35.42 -2.81
C VAL A 329 -4.65 -35.30 -3.75
N LEU A 330 -4.60 -34.30 -4.62
CA LEU A 330 -3.56 -34.13 -5.67
C LEU A 330 -2.18 -33.75 -5.10
N GLY A 331 -1.78 -34.32 -3.97
CA GLY A 331 -0.40 -34.44 -3.55
C GLY A 331 0.33 -33.10 -3.19
N PRO A 332 1.65 -33.18 -2.95
CA PRO A 332 2.47 -32.05 -2.49
C PRO A 332 2.48 -30.85 -3.43
N GLY A 333 2.39 -31.05 -4.74
CA GLY A 333 2.42 -29.98 -5.74
C GLY A 333 1.17 -29.09 -5.69
N PHE A 334 -0.02 -29.68 -5.61
CA PHE A 334 -1.26 -28.89 -5.51
C PHE A 334 -1.40 -28.23 -4.13
N ARG A 335 -1.02 -28.94 -3.06
CA ARG A 335 -0.92 -28.32 -1.72
C ARG A 335 0.07 -27.16 -1.70
N HIS A 336 1.17 -27.26 -2.44
CA HIS A 336 2.13 -26.16 -2.59
C HIS A 336 1.49 -24.99 -3.32
N THR A 337 0.80 -25.20 -4.43
CA THR A 337 0.09 -24.16 -5.19
C THR A 337 -1.04 -23.55 -4.36
N ALA A 338 -1.87 -24.36 -3.70
CA ALA A 338 -2.92 -23.90 -2.81
C ALA A 338 -2.36 -23.14 -1.60
N LYS A 339 -1.25 -23.61 -1.03
CA LYS A 339 -0.52 -22.91 0.04
C LYS A 339 0.09 -21.59 -0.47
N THR A 340 0.59 -21.55 -1.69
CA THR A 340 1.13 -20.34 -2.32
C THR A 340 0.03 -19.33 -2.60
N ILE A 341 -1.13 -19.77 -3.13
CA ILE A 341 -2.31 -18.90 -3.31
C ILE A 341 -2.82 -18.41 -1.94
N ALA A 342 -2.96 -19.31 -0.97
CA ALA A 342 -3.36 -18.94 0.39
C ALA A 342 -2.34 -18.00 1.03
N SER A 343 -1.04 -18.26 0.92
CA SER A 343 0.00 -17.37 1.45
C SER A 343 0.08 -16.04 0.71
N ALA A 344 -0.34 -15.98 -0.56
CA ALA A 344 -0.48 -14.73 -1.28
C ALA A 344 -1.73 -13.93 -0.86
N LEU A 345 -2.82 -14.62 -0.46
CA LEU A 345 -4.07 -13.99 -0.02
C LEU A 345 -4.10 -13.71 1.49
N MET A 346 -3.48 -14.58 2.30
CA MET A 346 -3.47 -14.45 3.77
C MET A 346 -2.92 -13.11 4.27
N PRO A 347 -1.85 -12.54 3.71
CA PRO A 347 -1.39 -11.21 4.08
C PRO A 347 -2.47 -10.14 3.89
N TYR A 348 -3.26 -10.23 2.81
CA TYR A 348 -4.34 -9.29 2.54
C TYR A 348 -5.54 -9.46 3.47
N LEU A 349 -5.74 -10.65 4.03
CA LEU A 349 -6.88 -10.95 4.91
C LEU A 349 -6.58 -10.73 6.40
N PHE A 350 -5.33 -10.91 6.83
CA PHE A 350 -5.01 -10.99 8.27
C PHE A 350 -3.92 -10.02 8.74
N GLY A 351 -3.31 -9.22 7.83
CA GLY A 351 -2.17 -8.38 8.16
C GLY A 351 -0.95 -9.21 8.61
N VAL A 352 0.26 -8.89 8.14
CA VAL A 352 1.42 -9.78 8.39
C VAL A 352 2.56 -9.10 9.11
N SER A 353 2.62 -7.78 9.13
CA SER A 353 3.77 -7.05 9.67
C SER A 353 3.34 -5.86 10.53
N GLY A 354 3.93 -5.76 11.72
CA GLY A 354 3.80 -4.60 12.59
C GLY A 354 4.67 -3.42 12.17
N ALA A 355 5.72 -3.68 11.35
CA ALA A 355 6.70 -2.67 10.92
C ALA A 355 6.22 -1.84 9.73
N ILE A 356 5.33 -2.38 8.88
CA ILE A 356 4.85 -1.68 7.68
C ILE A 356 3.44 -1.17 7.95
N ASN A 357 3.28 0.15 8.07
CA ASN A 357 1.99 0.78 8.38
C ASN A 357 0.88 0.41 7.38
N GLU A 358 1.19 0.28 6.12
CA GLU A 358 0.23 -0.09 5.06
C GLU A 358 -0.30 -1.51 5.17
N LEU A 359 0.40 -2.40 5.86
CA LEU A 359 -0.02 -3.79 6.11
C LEU A 359 -0.85 -3.94 7.40
N GLN A 360 -1.09 -2.86 8.16
CA GLN A 360 -1.95 -2.89 9.34
C GLN A 360 -3.42 -3.06 8.94
N PRO A 361 -4.22 -3.75 9.76
CA PRO A 361 -5.66 -3.85 9.56
C PRO A 361 -6.38 -2.51 9.72
N LEU A 362 -7.45 -2.29 8.94
CA LEU A 362 -8.24 -1.05 8.96
C LEU A 362 -8.95 -0.75 10.31
N VAL A 363 -9.21 -1.78 11.11
CA VAL A 363 -9.96 -1.65 12.36
C VAL A 363 -9.17 -2.13 13.58
N TYR A 364 -7.85 -2.18 13.46
CA TYR A 364 -6.95 -2.52 14.55
C TYR A 364 -5.80 -1.53 14.60
N GLU A 365 -5.49 -1.07 15.79
CA GLU A 365 -4.32 -0.25 16.07
C GLU A 365 -3.68 -0.72 17.36
N GLN A 366 -2.37 -0.97 17.33
CA GLN A 366 -1.60 -1.45 18.49
C GLN A 366 -2.19 -2.71 19.15
N GLY A 367 -2.78 -3.62 18.36
CA GLY A 367 -3.38 -4.86 18.84
C GLY A 367 -4.77 -4.71 19.49
N ARG A 368 -5.39 -3.52 19.41
CA ARG A 368 -6.74 -3.25 19.93
C ARG A 368 -7.69 -2.92 18.80
N PHE A 369 -8.93 -3.40 18.93
CA PHE A 369 -9.99 -3.01 18.01
C PHE A 369 -10.31 -1.51 18.16
N THR A 370 -10.27 -0.79 17.04
CA THR A 370 -10.63 0.63 16.97
C THR A 370 -11.11 0.97 15.55
N LEU A 371 -12.03 1.92 15.45
CA LEU A 371 -12.49 2.44 14.16
C LEU A 371 -11.67 3.66 13.69
N MET A 372 -10.71 4.12 14.48
CA MET A 372 -9.94 5.33 14.15
C MET A 372 -9.23 5.25 12.80
N PRO A 373 -8.54 4.16 12.42
CA PRO A 373 -7.93 4.09 11.09
C PRO A 373 -8.97 4.20 9.97
N ALA A 374 -10.14 3.56 10.10
CA ALA A 374 -11.21 3.66 9.11
C ALA A 374 -11.80 5.07 9.02
N LEU A 375 -11.96 5.76 10.15
CA LEU A 375 -12.41 7.15 10.19
C LEU A 375 -11.38 8.08 9.56
N HIS A 376 -10.09 7.90 9.83
CA HIS A 376 -9.04 8.70 9.19
C HIS A 376 -9.00 8.51 7.66
N GLN A 377 -9.40 7.34 7.15
CA GLN A 377 -9.45 7.08 5.71
C GLN A 377 -10.69 7.66 5.04
N PHE A 378 -11.87 7.65 5.69
CA PHE A 378 -13.16 7.84 5.01
C PHE A 378 -14.15 8.73 5.76
N TYR A 379 -13.93 9.07 7.02
CA TYR A 379 -14.88 9.77 7.89
C TYR A 379 -16.31 9.19 7.77
N GLY A 380 -17.32 10.06 7.68
CA GLY A 380 -18.73 9.64 7.60
C GLY A 380 -19.08 8.82 6.35
N ALA A 381 -18.31 8.94 5.27
CA ALA A 381 -18.51 8.13 4.06
C ALA A 381 -18.32 6.62 4.31
N TYR A 382 -17.53 6.22 5.30
CA TYR A 382 -17.38 4.82 5.71
C TYR A 382 -18.71 4.19 6.08
N PHE A 383 -19.50 4.86 6.93
CA PHE A 383 -20.80 4.32 7.37
C PHE A 383 -21.83 4.31 6.25
N LEU A 384 -21.84 5.35 5.40
CA LEU A 384 -22.72 5.38 4.22
C LEU A 384 -22.38 4.22 3.26
N ALA A 385 -21.09 3.92 3.08
CA ALA A 385 -20.68 2.80 2.24
C ALA A 385 -21.13 1.45 2.81
N LEU A 386 -21.05 1.23 4.11
CA LEU A 386 -21.56 0.00 4.75
C LEU A 386 -23.06 -0.14 4.59
N ILE A 387 -23.82 0.95 4.76
CA ILE A 387 -25.27 0.97 4.48
C ILE A 387 -25.52 0.64 2.99
N GLY A 388 -24.73 1.24 2.08
CA GLY A 388 -24.84 0.99 0.64
C GLY A 388 -24.56 -0.47 0.28
N LEU A 389 -23.54 -1.10 0.89
CA LEU A 389 -23.27 -2.52 0.74
C LEU A 389 -24.49 -3.38 1.18
N PHE A 390 -25.06 -3.06 2.33
CA PHE A 390 -26.24 -3.76 2.80
C PHE A 390 -27.44 -3.55 1.86
N MET A 391 -27.68 -2.34 1.38
CA MET A 391 -28.79 -2.02 0.47
C MET A 391 -28.66 -2.67 -0.91
N LEU A 392 -27.41 -2.79 -1.43
CA LEU A 392 -27.13 -3.44 -2.71
C LEU A 392 -26.93 -4.95 -2.59
N ALA A 393 -26.87 -5.49 -1.36
CA ALA A 393 -26.71 -6.92 -1.14
C ALA A 393 -27.77 -7.70 -1.92
N PRO A 394 -27.37 -8.70 -2.72
CA PRO A 394 -28.32 -9.57 -3.39
C PRO A 394 -29.23 -10.23 -2.35
N PRO A 395 -30.54 -10.39 -2.63
CA PRO A 395 -31.45 -11.03 -1.67
C PRO A 395 -30.98 -12.45 -1.37
N ALA A 396 -30.83 -12.75 -0.08
CA ALA A 396 -30.32 -14.05 0.41
C ALA A 396 -31.20 -15.24 -0.02
N THR A 397 -32.48 -14.99 -0.29
CA THR A 397 -33.40 -15.98 -0.85
C THR A 397 -33.93 -15.50 -2.18
N PRO A 398 -33.73 -16.28 -3.26
CA PRO A 398 -34.32 -15.99 -4.56
C PRO A 398 -35.84 -16.01 -4.56
N PHE A 399 -36.46 -16.48 -3.47
CA PHE A 399 -37.91 -16.62 -3.29
C PHE A 399 -38.62 -15.31 -2.86
N ALA A 400 -37.86 -14.30 -2.40
CA ALA A 400 -38.45 -13.00 -2.01
C ALA A 400 -38.68 -12.06 -3.24
N ALA A 401 -38.92 -12.60 -4.41
CA ALA A 401 -38.59 -11.97 -5.69
C ALA A 401 -39.68 -11.05 -6.29
N GLU A 402 -40.89 -10.97 -5.76
CA GLU A 402 -41.94 -10.13 -6.42
C GLU A 402 -41.79 -8.62 -6.17
N SER A 403 -41.08 -8.18 -5.11
CA SER A 403 -40.87 -6.75 -4.82
C SER A 403 -39.48 -6.25 -5.17
N THR A 404 -38.60 -7.09 -5.73
CA THR A 404 -37.13 -6.82 -5.83
C THR A 404 -36.61 -6.79 -7.28
N ALA A 405 -37.46 -6.73 -8.30
CA ALA A 405 -37.02 -6.72 -9.70
C ALA A 405 -36.02 -5.61 -10.06
N LYS A 406 -36.19 -4.40 -9.49
CA LYS A 406 -35.23 -3.28 -9.64
C LYS A 406 -33.85 -3.52 -8.99
N ARG A 407 -33.71 -4.53 -8.11
CA ARG A 407 -32.39 -4.86 -7.47
C ARG A 407 -31.54 -5.81 -8.30
N SER A 408 -31.95 -6.25 -9.45
CA SER A 408 -31.26 -7.23 -10.30
C SER A 408 -30.38 -6.60 -11.39
N ASP A 409 -30.15 -5.29 -11.35
CA ASP A 409 -29.29 -4.59 -12.31
C ASP A 409 -27.85 -5.15 -12.24
N PRO A 410 -27.29 -5.63 -13.37
CA PRO A 410 -25.92 -6.14 -13.45
C PRO A 410 -24.84 -5.16 -12.94
N GLY A 411 -25.06 -3.87 -13.17
CA GLY A 411 -24.15 -2.83 -12.70
C GLY A 411 -24.14 -2.71 -11.17
N ARG A 412 -25.31 -2.73 -10.54
CA ARG A 412 -25.43 -2.71 -9.06
C ARG A 412 -24.81 -3.93 -8.42
N ALA A 413 -25.00 -5.09 -9.01
CA ALA A 413 -24.38 -6.33 -8.54
C ALA A 413 -22.85 -6.26 -8.66
N LEU A 414 -22.29 -5.72 -9.76
CA LEU A 414 -20.86 -5.55 -9.91
C LEU A 414 -20.28 -4.60 -8.84
N ILE A 415 -20.95 -3.46 -8.59
CA ILE A 415 -20.53 -2.53 -7.52
C ILE A 415 -20.59 -3.19 -6.14
N PHE A 416 -21.59 -4.02 -5.87
CA PHE A 416 -21.67 -4.80 -4.64
C PHE A 416 -20.47 -5.74 -4.47
N PHE A 417 -20.17 -6.58 -5.48
CA PHE A 417 -19.04 -7.52 -5.41
C PHE A 417 -17.72 -6.79 -5.30
N TRP A 418 -17.55 -5.68 -6.00
CA TRP A 418 -16.35 -4.83 -5.86
C TRP A 418 -16.23 -4.26 -4.46
N GLY A 419 -17.29 -3.62 -3.96
CA GLY A 419 -17.31 -3.01 -2.63
C GLY A 419 -17.07 -4.04 -1.52
N LEU A 420 -17.73 -5.19 -1.58
CA LEU A 420 -17.57 -6.27 -0.61
C LEU A 420 -16.12 -6.81 -0.60
N THR A 421 -15.60 -7.12 -1.79
CA THR A 421 -14.24 -7.68 -1.89
C THR A 421 -13.20 -6.67 -1.39
N THR A 422 -13.27 -5.42 -1.84
CA THR A 422 -12.30 -4.40 -1.42
C THR A 422 -12.46 -4.00 0.05
N PHE A 423 -13.68 -4.04 0.60
CA PHE A 423 -13.93 -3.90 2.03
C PHE A 423 -13.22 -4.99 2.83
N VAL A 424 -13.41 -6.27 2.46
CA VAL A 424 -12.77 -7.41 3.14
C VAL A 424 -11.24 -7.30 3.08
N LEU A 425 -10.69 -6.94 1.90
CA LEU A 425 -9.25 -6.75 1.74
C LEU A 425 -8.72 -5.57 2.58
N ALA A 426 -9.46 -4.45 2.63
CA ALA A 426 -9.10 -3.29 3.45
C ALA A 426 -9.16 -3.59 4.95
N MET A 427 -10.10 -4.45 5.39
CA MET A 427 -10.13 -4.93 6.78
C MET A 427 -8.84 -5.65 7.17
N GLY A 428 -8.18 -6.34 6.23
CA GLY A 428 -6.89 -6.99 6.44
C GLY A 428 -5.68 -6.06 6.30
N GLN A 429 -5.73 -5.09 5.40
CA GLN A 429 -4.59 -4.21 5.09
C GLN A 429 -5.03 -2.80 4.67
N LEU A 430 -4.46 -1.77 5.32
CA LEU A 430 -4.68 -0.37 4.99
C LEU A 430 -4.35 -0.03 3.53
N ARG A 431 -3.33 -0.67 2.95
CA ARG A 431 -2.98 -0.46 1.54
C ARG A 431 -4.13 -0.73 0.57
N MET A 432 -5.09 -1.59 0.92
CA MET A 432 -6.25 -1.88 0.07
C MET A 432 -7.34 -0.80 0.14
N THR A 433 -7.16 0.20 1.01
CA THR A 433 -8.14 1.28 1.19
C THR A 433 -8.28 2.18 -0.03
N TYR A 434 -7.23 2.34 -0.86
CA TYR A 434 -7.36 3.13 -2.09
C TYR A 434 -8.25 2.45 -3.16
N TYR A 435 -8.33 1.12 -3.17
CA TYR A 435 -9.34 0.41 -3.98
C TYR A 435 -10.74 0.54 -3.38
N PHE A 436 -10.84 0.39 -2.06
CA PHE A 436 -12.12 0.53 -1.37
C PHE A 436 -12.66 1.96 -1.43
N ALA A 437 -11.82 2.99 -1.51
CA ALA A 437 -12.20 4.40 -1.63
C ALA A 437 -13.16 4.66 -2.82
N ILE A 438 -12.92 4.01 -3.95
CA ILE A 438 -13.80 4.14 -5.11
C ILE A 438 -15.18 3.54 -4.82
N ALA A 439 -15.22 2.34 -4.22
CA ALA A 439 -16.47 1.71 -3.80
C ALA A 439 -17.18 2.55 -2.72
N VAL A 440 -16.44 3.13 -1.76
CA VAL A 440 -16.98 4.05 -0.74
C VAL A 440 -17.69 5.22 -1.41
N ALA A 441 -17.07 5.85 -2.40
CA ALA A 441 -17.66 6.99 -3.11
C ALA A 441 -18.97 6.58 -3.84
N LEU A 442 -18.95 5.47 -4.57
CA LEU A 442 -20.11 4.95 -5.33
C LEU A 442 -21.28 4.58 -4.41
N LEU A 443 -21.00 3.81 -3.35
CA LEU A 443 -21.99 3.34 -2.39
C LEU A 443 -22.57 4.49 -1.57
N SER A 444 -21.74 5.42 -1.11
CA SER A 444 -22.18 6.60 -0.37
C SER A 444 -23.02 7.52 -1.24
N GLY A 445 -22.65 7.73 -2.51
CA GLY A 445 -23.46 8.49 -3.47
C GLY A 445 -24.83 7.90 -3.68
N TYR A 446 -24.93 6.56 -3.79
CA TYR A 446 -26.18 5.84 -3.92
C TYR A 446 -27.08 6.01 -2.68
N VAL A 447 -26.54 5.83 -1.48
CA VAL A 447 -27.29 6.01 -0.23
C VAL A 447 -27.76 7.45 -0.04
N ALA A 448 -26.85 8.40 -0.26
CA ALA A 448 -27.16 9.82 -0.12
C ALA A 448 -28.29 10.25 -1.07
N ASP A 449 -28.26 9.81 -2.34
CA ASP A 449 -29.34 10.09 -3.30
C ASP A 449 -30.66 9.51 -2.84
N GLY A 450 -30.67 8.27 -2.36
CA GLY A 450 -31.89 7.63 -1.81
C GLY A 450 -32.47 8.42 -0.63
N LEU A 451 -31.63 8.89 0.30
CA LEU A 451 -32.08 9.72 1.42
C LEU A 451 -32.59 11.11 0.98
N LEU A 452 -31.94 11.75 0.01
CA LEU A 452 -32.38 13.03 -0.56
C LEU A 452 -33.72 12.92 -1.29
N ALA A 453 -34.08 11.74 -1.80
CA ALA A 453 -35.33 11.49 -2.51
C ALA A 453 -36.55 11.25 -1.59
N THR A 454 -36.37 11.03 -0.27
CA THR A 454 -37.45 10.66 0.65
C THR A 454 -38.40 11.81 1.01
N GLY A 455 -38.04 13.07 0.79
CA GLY A 455 -38.89 14.24 1.01
C GLY A 455 -38.09 15.47 1.41
N PRO A 456 -38.68 16.68 1.35
CA PRO A 456 -37.94 17.94 1.50
C PRO A 456 -37.27 18.11 2.88
N LYS A 457 -37.92 17.71 3.98
CA LYS A 457 -37.32 17.78 5.32
C LYS A 457 -36.11 16.84 5.46
N THR A 458 -36.27 15.60 5.00
CA THR A 458 -35.20 14.60 5.01
C THR A 458 -34.06 15.04 4.10
N ALA A 459 -34.35 15.63 2.94
CA ALA A 459 -33.34 16.15 2.01
C ALA A 459 -32.47 17.22 2.66
N TRP A 460 -33.04 18.18 3.39
CA TRP A 460 -32.29 19.21 4.10
C TRP A 460 -31.40 18.62 5.22
N ILE A 461 -31.98 17.70 6.01
CA ILE A 461 -31.20 17.00 7.07
C ILE A 461 -30.05 16.20 6.43
N THR A 462 -30.33 15.44 5.36
CA THR A 462 -29.32 14.68 4.65
C THR A 462 -28.22 15.56 4.08
N ALA A 463 -28.58 16.68 3.41
CA ALA A 463 -27.61 17.63 2.88
C ALA A 463 -26.74 18.22 3.99
N PHE A 464 -27.35 18.63 5.11
CA PHE A 464 -26.62 19.13 6.28
C PHE A 464 -25.67 18.06 6.85
N CYS A 465 -26.13 16.83 7.04
CA CYS A 465 -25.30 15.73 7.53
C CYS A 465 -24.14 15.39 6.57
N LEU A 466 -24.39 15.41 5.25
CA LEU A 466 -23.33 15.21 4.26
C LEU A 466 -22.26 16.30 4.36
N VAL A 467 -22.65 17.56 4.52
CA VAL A 467 -21.69 18.64 4.69
C VAL A 467 -20.87 18.48 5.97
N ILE A 468 -21.51 18.22 7.12
CA ILE A 468 -20.83 18.20 8.42
C ILE A 468 -20.07 16.90 8.67
N LEU A 469 -20.58 15.74 8.24
CA LEU A 469 -20.02 14.44 8.57
C LEU A 469 -19.12 13.85 7.48
N VAL A 470 -19.23 14.35 6.23
CA VAL A 470 -18.46 13.83 5.10
C VAL A 470 -17.58 14.93 4.50
N PHE A 471 -18.17 15.97 3.92
CA PHE A 471 -17.39 16.94 3.13
C PHE A 471 -16.49 17.85 3.96
N ALA A 472 -16.99 18.41 5.07
CA ALA A 472 -16.17 19.30 5.90
C ALA A 472 -14.98 18.58 6.57
N PRO A 473 -15.15 17.38 7.20
CA PRO A 473 -14.02 16.62 7.71
C PRO A 473 -13.04 16.15 6.62
N ASN A 474 -13.56 15.68 5.47
CA ASN A 474 -12.72 15.28 4.36
C ASN A 474 -11.86 16.45 3.86
N LEU A 475 -12.47 17.61 3.65
CA LEU A 475 -11.79 18.80 3.16
C LEU A 475 -10.78 19.32 4.18
N TYR A 476 -11.16 19.35 5.46
CA TYR A 476 -10.26 19.73 6.55
C TYR A 476 -9.03 18.81 6.59
N ALA A 477 -9.23 17.49 6.56
CA ALA A 477 -8.13 16.53 6.59
C ALA A 477 -7.28 16.59 5.30
N ALA A 478 -7.90 16.86 4.15
CA ALA A 478 -7.18 16.96 2.89
C ALA A 478 -6.26 18.19 2.82
N VAL A 479 -6.67 19.30 3.46
CA VAL A 479 -5.90 20.56 3.49
C VAL A 479 -4.90 20.59 4.63
N ASN A 480 -5.27 20.08 5.82
CA ASN A 480 -4.47 20.13 7.02
C ASN A 480 -3.86 18.76 7.43
N GLY A 481 -3.97 17.75 6.54
CA GLY A 481 -3.39 16.43 6.77
C GLY A 481 -1.89 16.52 7.07
N ASP A 482 -1.43 15.67 7.97
CA ASP A 482 -0.07 15.72 8.49
C ASP A 482 0.95 15.55 7.35
N PRO A 483 1.81 16.56 7.09
CA PRO A 483 2.90 16.41 6.13
C PRO A 483 3.89 15.30 6.48
N SER A 484 3.92 14.85 7.74
CA SER A 484 4.79 13.77 8.22
C SER A 484 4.45 12.40 7.61
N ASP A 485 3.27 12.25 6.98
CA ASP A 485 2.93 11.06 6.20
C ASP A 485 3.73 10.94 4.88
N SER A 486 4.51 11.96 4.51
CA SER A 486 5.32 11.94 3.30
C SER A 486 6.78 11.62 3.62
N ILE A 487 7.30 10.54 3.04
CA ILE A 487 8.70 10.12 3.16
C ILE A 487 9.50 10.76 2.01
N GLY A 488 9.61 12.09 2.04
CA GLY A 488 10.51 12.81 1.13
C GLY A 488 11.95 12.76 1.63
N VAL A 489 12.90 12.95 0.71
CA VAL A 489 14.33 13.02 1.05
C VAL A 489 14.60 14.28 1.85
N SER A 490 15.10 14.16 3.10
CA SER A 490 15.47 15.31 3.92
C SER A 490 16.67 16.06 3.33
N SER A 491 16.91 17.31 3.80
CA SER A 491 18.09 18.09 3.38
C SER A 491 19.39 17.35 3.68
N ASP A 492 19.44 16.68 4.81
CA ASP A 492 20.62 15.96 5.29
C ASP A 492 20.86 14.67 4.49
N TRP A 493 19.80 13.96 4.13
CA TRP A 493 19.90 12.85 3.20
C TRP A 493 20.34 13.32 1.81
N LYS A 494 19.82 14.44 1.27
CA LYS A 494 20.28 15.00 -0.02
C LYS A 494 21.76 15.34 0.00
N GLU A 495 22.21 15.99 1.07
CA GLU A 495 23.63 16.32 1.26
C GLU A 495 24.49 15.05 1.28
N THR A 496 24.07 14.05 2.04
CA THR A 496 24.74 12.75 2.17
C THR A 496 24.85 12.02 0.83
N LEU A 497 23.76 11.93 0.10
CA LEU A 497 23.71 11.22 -1.19
C LEU A 497 24.54 11.96 -2.26
N ALA A 498 24.52 13.29 -2.25
CA ALA A 498 25.35 14.12 -3.13
C ALA A 498 26.84 13.91 -2.81
N TRP A 499 27.22 13.92 -1.51
CA TRP A 499 28.57 13.60 -1.08
C TRP A 499 28.99 12.19 -1.50
N MET A 500 28.13 11.18 -1.30
CA MET A 500 28.43 9.81 -1.72
C MET A 500 28.69 9.73 -3.23
N ARG A 501 27.87 10.38 -4.04
CA ARG A 501 28.03 10.40 -5.49
C ARG A 501 29.35 11.05 -5.93
N ALA A 502 29.75 12.14 -5.27
CA ALA A 502 30.92 12.91 -5.65
C ALA A 502 32.25 12.35 -5.08
N SER A 503 32.20 11.77 -3.85
CA SER A 503 33.40 11.50 -3.04
C SER A 503 33.71 10.02 -2.85
N THR A 504 32.77 9.10 -3.21
CA THR A 504 33.04 7.66 -3.13
C THR A 504 33.38 7.09 -4.52
N PRO A 505 34.14 5.99 -4.63
CA PRO A 505 34.48 5.38 -5.92
C PRO A 505 33.27 4.94 -6.73
N GLU A 506 33.37 5.01 -8.07
CA GLU A 506 32.34 4.48 -8.94
C GLU A 506 32.34 2.93 -8.93
N PRO A 507 31.23 2.26 -8.61
CA PRO A 507 31.20 0.80 -8.45
C PRO A 507 31.62 0.02 -9.70
N PHE A 508 31.32 0.54 -10.90
CA PHE A 508 31.63 -0.11 -12.16
C PHE A 508 32.79 0.55 -12.90
N GLY A 509 33.43 1.57 -12.31
CA GLY A 509 34.58 2.28 -12.89
C GLY A 509 34.22 3.29 -13.99
N ASP A 510 32.99 3.28 -14.49
CA ASP A 510 32.47 4.20 -15.50
C ASP A 510 31.11 4.77 -15.06
N PRO A 511 30.99 6.08 -14.76
CA PRO A 511 29.74 6.72 -14.40
C PRO A 511 28.64 6.60 -15.48
N ALA A 512 29.02 6.46 -16.76
CA ALA A 512 28.06 6.30 -17.85
C ALA A 512 27.36 4.93 -17.81
N PHE A 513 27.97 3.95 -17.14
CA PHE A 513 27.38 2.61 -16.98
C PHE A 513 26.04 2.65 -16.25
N PHE A 514 25.80 3.66 -15.39
CA PHE A 514 24.51 3.84 -14.70
C PHE A 514 23.32 3.93 -15.64
N TYR A 515 23.50 4.48 -16.82
CA TYR A 515 22.47 4.59 -17.85
C TYR A 515 22.70 3.64 -19.05
N ALA A 516 23.52 2.60 -18.87
CA ALA A 516 23.73 1.62 -19.93
C ALA A 516 22.45 0.79 -20.21
N ARG A 517 22.36 0.28 -21.43
CA ARG A 517 21.32 -0.69 -21.79
C ARG A 517 21.71 -2.08 -21.27
N TYR A 518 21.23 -2.43 -20.10
CA TYR A 518 21.49 -3.76 -19.52
C TYR A 518 20.73 -4.83 -20.30
N ARG A 519 21.45 -5.84 -20.80
CA ARG A 519 20.86 -7.00 -21.47
C ARG A 519 20.80 -8.16 -20.49
N ARG A 520 19.62 -8.74 -20.31
CA ARG A 520 19.38 -9.82 -19.34
C ARG A 520 20.33 -11.00 -19.47
N GLU A 521 20.74 -11.32 -20.70
CA GLU A 521 21.65 -12.41 -21.00
C GLU A 521 23.03 -12.24 -20.36
N GLN A 522 23.44 -10.99 -20.14
CA GLN A 522 24.73 -10.65 -19.50
C GLN A 522 24.68 -10.82 -17.98
N TYR A 523 23.47 -10.84 -17.38
CA TYR A 523 23.23 -10.84 -15.94
C TYR A 523 22.59 -12.15 -15.46
N GLY A 524 22.97 -13.26 -16.07
CA GLY A 524 22.52 -14.61 -15.70
C GLY A 524 23.07 -15.07 -14.33
N PRO A 525 22.78 -16.32 -13.89
CA PRO A 525 23.26 -16.87 -12.62
C PRO A 525 24.78 -16.85 -12.46
N ALA A 526 25.51 -16.82 -13.59
CA ALA A 526 26.97 -16.76 -13.64
C ALA A 526 27.54 -15.33 -13.52
N TYR A 527 26.68 -14.30 -13.52
CA TYR A 527 27.14 -12.92 -13.39
C TYR A 527 27.93 -12.71 -12.11
N ARG A 528 29.08 -12.06 -12.24
CA ARG A 528 29.90 -11.61 -11.11
C ARG A 528 30.14 -10.14 -11.23
N TYR A 529 29.91 -9.43 -10.14
CA TYR A 529 30.27 -8.02 -10.05
C TYR A 529 31.77 -7.83 -10.28
N PRO A 530 32.19 -6.75 -10.95
CA PRO A 530 33.61 -6.46 -11.09
C PRO A 530 34.28 -6.28 -9.72
N PRO A 531 35.60 -6.40 -9.61
CA PRO A 531 36.32 -6.21 -8.34
C PRO A 531 36.10 -4.84 -7.71
N SER A 532 35.89 -3.81 -8.53
CA SER A 532 35.61 -2.44 -8.10
C SER A 532 34.24 -2.25 -7.45
N ALA A 533 33.28 -3.17 -7.74
CA ALA A 533 31.93 -3.04 -7.21
C ALA A 533 31.86 -3.38 -5.72
N TYR A 534 31.16 -2.53 -5.00
CA TYR A 534 30.91 -2.63 -3.57
C TYR A 534 29.45 -2.25 -3.29
N SER A 535 28.97 -2.60 -2.09
CA SER A 535 27.63 -2.22 -1.63
C SER A 535 27.69 -1.16 -0.51
N VAL A 536 26.53 -0.55 -0.29
CA VAL A 536 26.25 0.39 0.81
C VAL A 536 25.22 -0.24 1.75
N MET A 537 25.59 -0.45 3.01
CA MET A 537 24.71 -0.92 4.05
C MET A 537 23.88 0.25 4.60
N ALA A 538 22.58 0.18 4.42
CA ALA A 538 21.59 1.09 4.99
C ALA A 538 20.31 0.32 5.27
N TRP A 539 19.33 0.92 5.93
CA TRP A 539 18.01 0.29 6.06
C TRP A 539 17.26 0.31 4.73
N TRP A 540 16.32 -0.61 4.55
CA TRP A 540 15.69 -0.85 3.24
C TRP A 540 14.95 0.37 2.68
N ASP A 541 14.39 1.25 3.52
CA ASP A 541 13.71 2.48 3.08
C ASP A 541 14.57 3.39 2.22
N TYR A 542 15.89 3.39 2.44
CA TYR A 542 16.83 4.30 1.78
C TYR A 542 17.45 3.73 0.50
N GLY A 543 17.14 2.47 0.16
CA GLY A 543 17.81 1.77 -0.92
C GLY A 543 17.66 2.47 -2.27
N TYR A 544 16.43 2.89 -2.64
CA TYR A 544 16.21 3.58 -3.91
C TYR A 544 16.80 5.00 -3.94
N TRP A 545 16.93 5.66 -2.80
CA TRP A 545 17.66 6.93 -2.71
C TRP A 545 19.15 6.73 -2.98
N ILE A 546 19.75 5.69 -2.41
CA ILE A 546 21.16 5.34 -2.62
C ILE A 546 21.39 4.94 -4.07
N GLU A 547 20.49 4.17 -4.66
CA GLU A 547 20.54 3.75 -6.06
C GLU A 547 20.49 4.96 -7.00
N ASP A 548 19.46 5.79 -6.90
CA ASP A 548 19.18 6.82 -7.89
C ASP A 548 19.98 8.09 -7.67
N LEU A 549 19.98 8.65 -6.46
CA LEU A 549 20.62 9.92 -6.15
C LEU A 549 22.13 9.79 -5.95
N ALA A 550 22.57 8.78 -5.18
CA ALA A 550 24.00 8.55 -4.97
C ALA A 550 24.64 7.74 -6.10
N ARG A 551 23.86 7.01 -6.91
CA ARG A 551 24.33 6.07 -7.94
C ARG A 551 25.26 5.02 -7.36
N ARG A 552 24.87 4.47 -6.22
CA ARG A 552 25.62 3.41 -5.53
C ARG A 552 24.71 2.19 -5.35
N ILE A 553 25.30 1.04 -5.10
CA ILE A 553 24.56 -0.22 -4.98
C ILE A 553 24.16 -0.44 -3.52
N PRO A 554 22.89 -0.34 -3.13
CA PRO A 554 22.46 -0.63 -1.77
C PRO A 554 22.51 -2.14 -1.47
N VAL A 555 22.68 -2.49 -0.19
CA VAL A 555 22.53 -3.87 0.30
C VAL A 555 21.07 -4.32 0.23
N THR A 556 20.16 -3.41 0.54
CA THR A 556 18.72 -3.66 0.56
C THR A 556 17.94 -2.45 0.07
N ASN A 557 16.68 -2.63 -0.32
CA ASN A 557 15.79 -1.60 -0.86
C ASN A 557 14.34 -1.81 -0.39
N PRO A 558 13.39 -0.91 -0.71
CA PRO A 558 11.98 -1.03 -0.34
C PRO A 558 11.27 -2.32 -0.81
N ALA A 559 11.79 -3.02 -1.84
CA ALA A 559 11.33 -4.37 -2.17
C ALA A 559 11.81 -5.45 -1.18
N GLN A 560 12.54 -5.05 -0.10
CA GLN A 560 12.98 -5.85 1.05
C GLN A 560 13.97 -6.99 0.73
N ALA A 561 14.58 -6.96 -0.46
CA ALA A 561 15.68 -7.86 -0.76
C ALA A 561 16.83 -7.62 0.25
N ASN A 562 17.38 -8.68 0.82
CA ASN A 562 18.42 -8.63 1.88
C ASN A 562 18.02 -7.87 3.18
N ALA A 563 16.76 -7.48 3.40
CA ALA A 563 16.35 -6.77 4.61
C ALA A 563 16.71 -7.54 5.90
N LYS A 564 16.65 -8.89 5.84
CA LYS A 564 17.12 -9.75 6.93
C LYS A 564 18.59 -9.51 7.26
N VAL A 565 19.45 -9.42 6.27
CA VAL A 565 20.89 -9.24 6.48
C VAL A 565 21.17 -7.87 7.07
N ALA A 566 20.46 -6.84 6.60
CA ALA A 566 20.57 -5.49 7.17
C ALA A 566 20.10 -5.45 8.63
N ALA A 567 18.97 -6.10 8.95
CA ALA A 567 18.47 -6.20 10.33
C ALA A 567 19.46 -6.95 11.25
N ASP A 568 19.96 -8.09 10.81
CA ASP A 568 20.96 -8.87 11.57
C ASP A 568 22.25 -8.04 11.78
N PHE A 569 22.69 -7.27 10.78
CA PHE A 569 23.83 -6.36 10.92
C PHE A 569 23.57 -5.25 11.96
N PHE A 570 22.46 -4.55 11.86
CA PHE A 570 22.15 -3.42 12.77
C PHE A 570 21.94 -3.88 14.22
N LEU A 571 21.44 -5.10 14.42
CA LEU A 571 21.23 -5.71 15.75
C LEU A 571 22.48 -6.44 16.29
N SER A 572 23.51 -6.70 15.47
CA SER A 572 24.76 -7.35 15.91
C SER A 572 25.35 -6.65 17.12
N GLN A 573 25.78 -7.41 18.14
CA GLN A 573 26.30 -6.86 19.39
C GLN A 573 27.83 -6.73 19.41
N SER A 574 28.49 -7.16 18.34
CA SER A 574 29.95 -7.08 18.21
C SER A 574 30.39 -6.96 16.75
N GLU A 575 31.58 -6.41 16.50
CA GLU A 575 32.18 -6.40 15.16
C GLU A 575 32.41 -7.83 14.63
N LYS A 576 32.77 -8.78 15.49
CA LYS A 576 32.96 -10.18 15.12
C LYS A 576 31.71 -10.81 14.49
N GLU A 577 30.54 -10.44 14.97
CA GLU A 577 29.26 -10.90 14.44
C GLU A 577 28.90 -10.22 13.12
N ALA A 578 29.20 -8.94 12.99
CA ALA A 578 28.82 -8.11 11.84
C ALA A 578 29.73 -8.24 10.61
N ILE A 579 31.05 -8.42 10.81
CA ILE A 579 32.05 -8.45 9.75
C ILE A 579 31.72 -9.45 8.65
N PRO A 580 31.37 -10.73 8.93
CA PRO A 580 31.04 -11.71 7.90
C PRO A 580 29.88 -11.29 7.01
N LEU A 581 28.89 -10.53 7.56
CA LEU A 581 27.73 -10.04 6.79
C LEU A 581 28.18 -8.98 5.78
N LEU A 582 29.06 -8.06 6.19
CA LEU A 582 29.59 -7.00 5.34
C LEU A 582 30.53 -7.55 4.25
N GLU A 583 31.41 -8.49 4.58
CA GLU A 583 32.35 -9.12 3.64
C GLU A 583 31.61 -9.90 2.55
N THR A 584 30.57 -10.69 2.94
CA THR A 584 29.74 -11.45 1.98
C THR A 584 29.12 -10.55 0.93
N LEU A 585 28.70 -9.35 1.30
CA LEU A 585 28.06 -8.36 0.42
C LEU A 585 29.04 -7.31 -0.12
N ARG A 586 30.34 -7.48 0.08
CA ARG A 586 31.35 -6.50 -0.31
C ARG A 586 30.99 -5.08 0.13
N THR A 587 30.42 -4.94 1.33
CA THR A 587 30.02 -3.64 1.86
C THR A 587 31.24 -2.78 2.12
N ARG A 588 31.22 -1.55 1.60
CA ARG A 588 32.28 -0.56 1.86
C ARG A 588 31.83 0.57 2.76
N TYR A 589 30.57 0.99 2.63
CA TYR A 589 30.03 2.09 3.44
C TYR A 589 28.80 1.62 4.22
N VAL A 590 28.64 2.19 5.40
CA VAL A 590 27.48 1.99 6.28
C VAL A 590 26.87 3.37 6.54
N VAL A 591 25.57 3.51 6.31
CA VAL A 591 24.83 4.74 6.55
C VAL A 591 23.84 4.50 7.68
N VAL A 592 23.87 5.38 8.67
CA VAL A 592 22.94 5.39 9.80
C VAL A 592 22.33 6.77 9.96
N ASP A 593 21.07 6.84 10.37
CA ASP A 593 20.37 8.08 10.67
C ASP A 593 19.65 8.04 12.02
N GLU A 594 19.06 9.18 12.40
CA GLU A 594 18.40 9.37 13.68
C GLU A 594 17.22 8.42 13.95
N ARG A 595 16.59 7.92 12.89
CA ARG A 595 15.39 7.08 12.99
C ARG A 595 15.70 5.65 13.38
N LEU A 596 16.89 5.16 12.98
CA LEU A 596 17.24 3.74 13.12
C LEU A 596 17.36 3.27 14.58
N PRO A 597 17.99 4.00 15.54
CA PRO A 597 18.15 3.54 16.91
C PRO A 597 16.90 3.79 17.78
N LEU A 598 15.88 4.52 17.29
CA LEU A 598 14.76 4.95 18.11
C LEU A 598 13.64 3.94 18.16
N TRP A 599 13.07 3.80 19.35
CA TRP A 599 11.77 3.17 19.57
C TRP A 599 10.68 4.25 19.54
N PRO A 600 9.55 4.04 18.85
CA PRO A 600 8.47 5.01 18.84
C PRO A 600 7.98 5.24 20.27
N ALA A 601 8.11 6.46 20.77
CA ALA A 601 7.54 6.81 22.07
C ALA A 601 6.02 6.85 21.97
N THR A 602 5.33 6.19 22.92
CA THR A 602 3.88 6.25 23.03
C THR A 602 3.42 7.71 23.14
N GLY A 603 2.73 8.22 22.14
CA GLY A 603 2.09 9.55 22.15
C GLY A 603 2.90 10.70 21.52
N LYS A 604 4.08 10.48 20.96
CA LYS A 604 4.82 11.46 20.14
C LYS A 604 5.28 10.83 18.83
N LEU A 605 5.18 11.59 17.75
CA LEU A 605 5.45 11.26 16.36
C LEU A 605 6.94 11.08 16.02
N LEU A 606 7.70 10.35 16.81
CA LEU A 606 9.02 9.89 16.40
C LEU A 606 8.86 8.46 15.89
N ILE A 607 8.76 8.33 14.58
CA ILE A 607 8.76 7.04 13.88
C ILE A 607 10.18 6.49 13.96
N GLY A 608 10.44 5.64 14.94
CA GLY A 608 11.72 4.92 15.05
C GLY A 608 11.65 3.59 14.33
N GLU A 609 12.71 3.24 13.61
CA GLU A 609 12.82 2.00 12.83
C GLU A 609 13.32 0.79 13.65
N TYR A 610 13.77 1.00 14.87
CA TYR A 610 14.35 -0.06 15.70
C TYR A 610 13.45 -1.31 15.86
N PRO A 611 12.12 -1.19 16.04
CA PRO A 611 11.23 -2.35 16.11
C PRO A 611 11.19 -3.19 14.85
N ALA A 612 11.34 -2.56 13.68
CA ALA A 612 11.26 -3.22 12.38
C ALA A 612 12.36 -4.25 12.19
N PHE A 613 13.55 -4.04 12.78
CA PHE A 613 14.66 -4.99 12.68
C PHE A 613 14.27 -6.38 13.18
N PHE A 614 13.48 -6.48 14.25
CA PHE A 614 13.07 -7.77 14.84
C PHE A 614 12.07 -8.54 13.99
N GLU A 615 11.38 -7.89 13.06
CA GLU A 615 10.47 -8.59 12.14
C GLU A 615 11.25 -9.32 11.04
N TYR A 616 12.40 -8.79 10.66
CA TYR A 616 13.25 -9.39 9.64
C TYR A 616 14.34 -10.29 10.21
N SER A 617 14.86 -9.97 11.40
CA SER A 617 15.87 -10.79 12.05
C SER A 617 15.31 -12.11 12.58
N ARG A 618 16.06 -13.19 12.37
CA ARG A 618 15.79 -14.49 13.00
C ARG A 618 16.85 -14.86 14.05
N ALA A 619 17.96 -14.11 14.07
CA ALA A 619 19.07 -14.31 14.99
C ALA A 619 18.85 -13.58 16.33
N HIS A 620 18.12 -12.47 16.30
CA HIS A 620 17.93 -11.58 17.43
C HIS A 620 16.46 -11.50 17.83
N ARG A 621 16.17 -11.49 19.12
CA ARG A 621 14.82 -11.37 19.66
C ARG A 621 14.66 -10.05 20.39
N ARG A 622 13.50 -9.40 20.25
CA ARG A 622 13.22 -8.09 20.87
C ARG A 622 13.47 -8.10 22.39
N GLU A 623 13.14 -9.21 23.05
CA GLU A 623 13.25 -9.39 24.49
C GLU A 623 14.69 -9.35 25.01
N ASP A 624 15.68 -9.49 24.13
CA ASP A 624 17.11 -9.40 24.47
C ASP A 624 17.63 -7.94 24.41
N TYR A 625 16.80 -7.01 23.88
CA TYR A 625 17.17 -5.62 23.65
C TYR A 625 16.26 -4.62 24.39
N LEU A 626 14.99 -4.94 24.53
CA LEU A 626 13.97 -4.04 25.06
C LEU A 626 13.02 -4.77 26.00
N MET A 627 12.62 -4.07 27.06
CA MET A 627 11.62 -4.56 27.99
C MET A 627 10.48 -3.54 28.11
N LEU A 628 9.25 -4.02 27.95
CA LEU A 628 8.05 -3.26 28.18
C LEU A 628 7.56 -3.52 29.60
N ALA A 629 7.47 -2.48 30.42
CA ALA A 629 7.01 -2.58 31.80
C ALA A 629 6.03 -1.47 32.18
N TYR A 630 5.25 -1.72 33.22
CA TYR A 630 4.45 -0.69 33.88
C TYR A 630 5.25 -0.12 35.05
N GLU A 631 5.51 1.18 34.99
CA GLU A 631 6.09 1.94 36.11
C GLU A 631 5.00 2.90 36.65
N PRO A 632 4.87 3.08 37.98
CA PRO A 632 3.95 4.09 38.52
C PRO A 632 4.34 5.50 38.05
N ASP A 633 3.37 6.25 37.53
CA ASP A 633 3.53 7.67 37.23
C ASP A 633 3.55 8.54 38.51
N ALA A 634 3.61 9.85 38.36
CA ALA A 634 3.65 10.78 39.48
C ALA A 634 2.38 10.70 40.38
N GLU A 635 1.27 10.22 39.83
CA GLU A 635 0.01 9.99 40.51
C GLU A 635 -0.14 8.55 41.05
N GLY A 636 0.88 7.72 40.92
CA GLY A 636 0.90 6.31 41.35
C GLY A 636 0.11 5.36 40.46
N LYS A 637 -0.30 5.81 39.22
CA LYS A 637 -0.98 4.94 38.24
C LYS A 637 0.03 4.21 37.39
N PRO A 638 -0.21 2.91 37.03
CA PRO A 638 0.69 2.17 36.16
C PRO A 638 0.70 2.77 34.76
N ALA A 639 1.84 3.36 34.36
CA ALA A 639 2.11 3.90 33.05
C ALA A 639 3.04 2.95 32.26
N PRO A 640 2.78 2.70 30.97
CA PRO A 640 3.65 1.87 30.14
C PRO A 640 4.95 2.60 29.85
N LYS A 641 6.07 1.91 30.05
CA LYS A 641 7.42 2.43 29.78
C LYS A 641 8.27 1.41 29.08
N VAL A 642 9.13 1.87 28.20
CA VAL A 642 10.17 1.08 27.52
C VAL A 642 11.46 1.23 28.28
N PHE A 643 12.08 0.12 28.62
CA PHE A 643 13.42 0.05 29.19
C PHE A 643 14.37 -0.62 28.21
N TYR A 644 15.60 -0.14 28.17
CA TYR A 644 16.63 -0.59 27.24
C TYR A 644 17.58 -1.57 27.93
N LEU A 645 17.62 -2.80 27.42
CA LEU A 645 18.52 -3.84 27.93
C LEU A 645 19.95 -3.64 27.42
N PRO A 646 20.96 -4.27 28.03
CA PRO A 646 22.33 -4.22 27.55
C PRO A 646 22.52 -4.53 26.06
N GLY A 647 21.68 -5.42 25.49
CA GLY A 647 21.69 -5.75 24.06
C GLY A 647 21.40 -4.56 23.15
N TYR A 648 20.49 -3.65 23.57
CA TYR A 648 20.22 -2.41 22.83
C TYR A 648 21.47 -1.55 22.67
N TYR A 649 22.17 -1.26 23.76
CA TYR A 649 23.36 -0.40 23.74
C TYR A 649 24.54 -1.03 23.00
N ARG A 650 24.63 -2.38 23.01
CA ARG A 650 25.66 -3.12 22.27
C ARG A 650 25.36 -3.22 20.78
N SER A 651 24.10 -3.03 20.35
CA SER A 651 23.72 -3.12 18.93
C SER A 651 24.50 -2.11 18.07
N LEU A 652 24.95 -2.54 16.89
CA LEU A 652 25.81 -1.71 16.04
C LEU A 652 25.12 -0.42 15.60
N VAL A 653 23.82 -0.45 15.34
CA VAL A 653 23.09 0.77 14.97
C VAL A 653 23.16 1.82 16.07
N VAL A 654 23.02 1.43 17.34
CA VAL A 654 23.11 2.32 18.50
C VAL A 654 24.56 2.77 18.69
N ARG A 655 25.52 1.84 18.61
CA ARG A 655 26.95 2.16 18.74
C ARG A 655 27.44 3.14 17.67
N LEU A 656 27.04 2.95 16.42
CA LEU A 656 27.40 3.85 15.32
C LEU A 656 26.69 5.19 15.46
N PHE A 657 25.36 5.22 15.57
CA PHE A 657 24.61 6.47 15.57
C PHE A 657 24.76 7.23 16.89
N VAL A 658 24.41 6.60 18.02
CA VAL A 658 24.33 7.28 19.33
C VAL A 658 25.74 7.56 19.88
N PHE A 659 26.65 6.59 19.83
CA PHE A 659 27.97 6.70 20.45
C PHE A 659 29.09 6.99 19.45
N GLY A 660 28.81 7.07 18.14
CA GLY A 660 29.81 7.39 17.12
C GLY A 660 30.94 6.37 17.00
N GLY A 661 30.68 5.12 17.39
CA GLY A 661 31.67 4.06 17.42
C GLY A 661 32.71 4.19 18.55
N GLN A 662 32.56 5.17 19.46
CA GLN A 662 33.51 5.42 20.54
C GLN A 662 33.29 4.48 21.73
N ALA A 663 34.33 4.34 22.58
CA ALA A 663 34.22 3.69 23.86
C ALA A 663 33.31 4.48 24.81
N VAL A 664 32.54 3.81 25.62
CA VAL A 664 31.62 4.38 26.63
C VAL A 664 31.84 3.65 27.95
N ASP A 665 32.00 4.39 29.05
CA ASP A 665 32.23 3.81 30.37
C ASP A 665 30.98 3.34 31.12
N GLY A 666 29.78 3.67 30.60
CA GLY A 666 28.50 3.26 31.19
C GLY A 666 28.13 3.99 32.50
N ARG A 667 28.68 5.17 32.74
CA ARG A 667 28.35 5.95 33.94
C ARG A 667 26.97 6.63 33.83
N GLY A 668 26.23 6.64 34.92
CA GLY A 668 24.96 7.37 35.07
C GLY A 668 23.76 6.76 34.33
N GLY A 669 23.91 5.59 33.67
CA GLY A 669 22.83 5.01 32.87
C GLY A 669 22.26 3.69 33.41
N ALA A 670 22.73 3.19 34.55
CA ALA A 670 22.38 1.86 35.02
C ALA A 670 21.24 1.88 36.05
N THR A 671 20.20 1.10 35.79
CA THR A 671 19.05 0.90 36.69
C THR A 671 18.75 -0.57 36.82
N ILE A 672 18.54 -1.07 38.02
CA ILE A 672 18.05 -2.42 38.28
C ILE A 672 16.58 -2.36 38.58
N LEU A 673 15.82 -3.16 37.85
CA LEU A 673 14.40 -3.37 38.08
C LEU A 673 14.17 -4.68 38.82
N PHE A 674 13.33 -4.63 39.83
CA PHE A 674 12.78 -5.81 40.50
C PHE A 674 11.40 -6.09 39.89
N LEU A 675 11.24 -7.24 39.27
CA LEU A 675 10.05 -7.58 38.53
C LEU A 675 9.15 -8.51 39.33
N ARG A 676 7.84 -8.35 39.23
CA ARG A 676 6.88 -9.30 39.78
C ARG A 676 6.84 -10.55 38.90
N PRO A 677 7.00 -11.76 39.45
CA PRO A 677 6.82 -12.97 38.67
C PRO A 677 5.41 -13.03 38.08
N LYS A 678 5.29 -13.26 36.77
CA LYS A 678 4.00 -13.52 36.11
C LYS A 678 3.76 -15.00 36.00
N THR A 679 2.57 -15.46 36.41
CA THR A 679 2.14 -16.86 36.36
C THR A 679 1.85 -17.34 34.94
N SER A 680 1.70 -16.45 33.97
CA SER A 680 1.51 -16.80 32.54
C SER A 680 1.99 -15.65 31.63
N PRO A 681 3.22 -15.68 31.13
CA PRO A 681 3.71 -14.65 30.21
C PRO A 681 3.09 -14.86 28.81
N ARG A 682 2.20 -13.96 28.42
CA ARG A 682 1.88 -13.81 26.98
C ARG A 682 3.06 -13.10 26.31
N PRO A 683 3.57 -13.57 25.16
CA PRO A 683 4.59 -12.84 24.40
C PRO A 683 4.16 -11.39 24.18
N GLY A 684 5.04 -10.43 24.48
CA GLY A 684 4.74 -9.00 24.35
C GLY A 684 3.94 -8.37 25.51
N SER A 685 3.63 -9.10 26.59
CA SER A 685 2.96 -8.50 27.75
C SER A 685 3.92 -7.64 28.58
N TYR A 686 3.42 -6.50 29.07
CA TYR A 686 4.17 -5.65 29.98
C TYR A 686 4.46 -6.38 31.32
N GLN A 687 5.66 -6.14 31.85
CA GLN A 687 6.06 -6.59 33.16
C GLN A 687 5.67 -5.53 34.23
N ASP A 688 5.32 -5.97 35.45
CA ASP A 688 5.10 -5.05 36.56
C ASP A 688 6.43 -4.81 37.27
N VAL A 689 6.85 -3.55 37.37
CA VAL A 689 8.02 -3.13 38.15
C VAL A 689 7.59 -2.98 39.60
N VAL A 690 8.23 -3.71 40.49
CA VAL A 690 7.95 -3.66 41.96
C VAL A 690 8.83 -2.63 42.63
N ALA A 691 10.09 -2.54 42.24
CA ALA A 691 11.06 -1.60 42.80
C ALA A 691 12.13 -1.29 41.76
N THR A 692 12.77 -0.13 41.90
CA THR A 692 13.89 0.30 41.06
C THR A 692 15.07 0.71 41.94
N LYS A 693 16.28 0.35 41.53
CA LYS A 693 17.51 0.81 42.16
C LYS A 693 18.45 1.35 41.11
N ARG A 694 18.90 2.59 41.27
CA ARG A 694 19.84 3.25 40.34
C ARG A 694 21.27 3.12 40.84
N PHE A 695 22.18 3.05 39.87
CA PHE A 695 23.62 2.97 40.09
C PHE A 695 24.33 3.96 39.20
N ASP A 696 25.38 4.59 39.72
CA ASP A 696 26.20 5.53 38.98
C ASP A 696 27.28 4.82 38.14
N SER A 697 27.57 3.56 38.48
CA SER A 697 28.57 2.74 37.80
C SER A 697 27.93 1.49 37.20
N ALA A 698 28.19 1.24 35.90
CA ALA A 698 27.77 0.03 35.21
C ALA A 698 28.35 -1.23 35.86
N GLN A 699 29.57 -1.16 36.42
CA GLN A 699 30.24 -2.28 37.06
C GLN A 699 29.56 -2.67 38.36
N GLU A 700 29.18 -1.68 39.19
CA GLU A 700 28.41 -1.94 40.42
C GLU A 700 27.03 -2.47 40.13
N ALA A 701 26.37 -1.93 39.10
CA ALA A 701 25.05 -2.40 38.65
C ALA A 701 25.10 -3.86 38.15
N LEU A 702 26.12 -4.23 37.36
CA LEU A 702 26.28 -5.60 36.88
C LEU A 702 26.55 -6.58 38.06
N ALA A 703 27.35 -6.18 39.05
CA ALA A 703 27.58 -6.98 40.23
C ALA A 703 26.30 -7.14 41.07
N ALA A 704 25.54 -6.10 41.24
CA ALA A 704 24.25 -6.14 41.93
C ALA A 704 23.20 -6.98 41.19
N GLU A 705 23.10 -6.85 39.85
CA GLU A 705 22.22 -7.72 39.03
C GLU A 705 22.57 -9.19 39.20
N ALA A 706 23.86 -9.52 39.12
CA ALA A 706 24.32 -10.89 39.28
C ALA A 706 23.92 -11.47 40.66
N ALA A 707 23.95 -10.65 41.73
CA ALA A 707 23.56 -11.07 43.07
C ALA A 707 22.05 -11.31 43.23
N CYS A 708 21.19 -10.47 42.57
CA CYS A 708 19.72 -10.54 42.71
C CYS A 708 19.00 -11.19 41.52
N ARG A 709 19.71 -11.72 40.53
CA ARG A 709 19.12 -12.29 39.31
C ARG A 709 18.14 -13.43 39.58
N LYS A 710 18.39 -14.21 40.58
CA LYS A 710 17.47 -15.30 41.03
C LYS A 710 16.15 -14.75 41.63
N GLU A 711 16.16 -13.50 42.07
CA GLU A 711 15.00 -12.82 42.65
C GLU A 711 14.17 -12.07 41.58
N GLY A 712 14.55 -12.19 40.30
CA GLY A 712 13.86 -11.54 39.20
C GLY A 712 14.33 -10.11 38.89
N CYS A 713 15.57 -9.78 39.22
CA CYS A 713 16.20 -8.52 38.88
C CYS A 713 16.68 -8.51 37.40
N VAL A 714 16.59 -7.35 36.77
CA VAL A 714 17.10 -7.11 35.41
C VAL A 714 17.79 -5.76 35.36
N LEU A 715 18.98 -5.73 34.77
CA LEU A 715 19.71 -4.49 34.47
C LEU A 715 19.16 -3.83 33.21
N VAL A 716 18.77 -2.58 33.34
CA VAL A 716 18.24 -1.76 32.23
C VAL A 716 18.81 -0.35 32.26
N GLY A 717 18.72 0.33 31.12
CA GLY A 717 18.77 1.78 31.03
C GLY A 717 17.37 2.34 30.78
N ASP A 718 17.10 3.51 31.32
CA ASP A 718 15.88 4.28 31.10
C ASP A 718 16.03 5.37 30.03
N ASN A 719 17.27 5.63 29.60
CA ASN A 719 17.63 6.58 28.56
C ASN A 719 18.35 5.88 27.40
N PRO A 720 17.79 5.92 26.17
CA PRO A 720 18.41 5.29 25.00
C PRO A 720 19.77 5.90 24.63
N MET A 721 20.10 7.12 25.12
CA MET A 721 21.30 7.87 24.81
C MET A 721 22.43 7.69 25.83
N VAL A 722 22.14 7.05 26.95
CA VAL A 722 23.12 6.83 28.03
C VAL A 722 23.22 5.33 28.31
N SER A 723 24.35 4.75 27.99
CA SER A 723 24.55 3.31 28.12
C SER A 723 24.54 2.85 29.57
N CYS A 724 23.79 1.79 29.87
CA CYS A 724 23.84 1.12 31.17
C CYS A 724 24.99 0.11 31.30
N VAL A 725 25.79 -0.06 30.26
CA VAL A 725 26.96 -0.95 30.22
C VAL A 725 28.15 -0.24 29.57
N ALA A 726 29.35 -0.65 29.94
CA ALA A 726 30.57 -0.22 29.26
C ALA A 726 30.62 -0.81 27.84
N LEU A 727 31.08 0.00 26.89
CA LEU A 727 31.24 -0.36 25.48
C LEU A 727 32.68 -0.07 25.05
N GLU A 728 33.29 -0.99 24.33
CA GLU A 728 34.58 -0.80 23.70
C GLU A 728 34.45 0.04 22.42
N ALA A 729 35.49 0.70 21.96
CA ALA A 729 35.46 1.39 20.66
C ALA A 729 35.28 0.39 19.50
N LEU A 730 34.64 0.84 18.42
CA LEU A 730 34.63 0.11 17.15
C LEU A 730 35.91 0.40 16.38
N HIS A 731 36.57 -0.63 15.87
CA HIS A 731 37.85 -0.52 15.18
C HIS A 731 37.74 -0.59 13.65
N GLN A 732 36.70 -1.22 13.15
CA GLN A 732 36.49 -1.47 11.71
C GLN A 732 35.60 -0.44 11.02
N PHE A 733 35.08 0.55 11.74
CA PHE A 733 34.18 1.57 11.22
C PHE A 733 34.79 2.98 11.38
N ARG A 734 35.26 3.55 10.28
CA ARG A 734 35.81 4.89 10.25
C ARG A 734 34.78 5.91 9.82
N PRO A 735 34.42 6.94 10.59
CA PRO A 735 33.54 8.00 10.15
C PRO A 735 34.15 8.75 8.97
N VAL A 736 33.43 8.92 7.87
CA VAL A 736 33.90 9.59 6.65
C VAL A 736 33.06 10.78 6.25
N PHE A 737 31.80 10.83 6.71
CA PHE A 737 30.90 11.94 6.46
C PHE A 737 29.83 12.04 7.55
N SER A 738 29.39 13.26 7.83
CA SER A 738 28.22 13.56 8.66
C SER A 738 27.49 14.77 8.07
N SER A 739 26.19 14.73 8.03
CA SER A 739 25.33 15.82 7.53
C SER A 739 25.40 17.07 8.42
N THR A 740 24.81 18.16 7.95
CA THR A 740 24.97 19.47 8.62
C THR A 740 24.09 19.61 9.85
N THR A 741 22.82 19.14 9.78
CA THR A 741 21.82 19.37 10.84
C THR A 741 22.12 18.52 12.07
N SER A 742 22.07 19.15 13.25
CA SER A 742 22.16 18.44 14.53
C SER A 742 20.79 18.05 15.03
N VAL A 743 20.63 16.80 15.44
CA VAL A 743 19.37 16.27 15.94
C VAL A 743 19.08 16.79 17.33
N ILE A 744 17.89 17.35 17.51
CA ILE A 744 17.40 17.85 18.81
C ILE A 744 16.87 16.66 19.62
N GLY A 745 17.36 16.46 20.84
CA GLY A 745 16.90 15.39 21.75
C GLY A 745 17.90 14.27 22.01
N PHE A 746 19.02 14.23 21.30
CA PHE A 746 20.12 13.30 21.54
C PHE A 746 21.15 13.82 22.56
N GLY A 747 20.67 14.58 23.57
CA GLY A 747 21.55 15.15 24.60
C GLY A 747 22.55 16.18 24.05
N ASN A 748 23.51 16.59 24.87
CA ASN A 748 24.58 17.56 24.47
C ASN A 748 25.57 17.02 23.42
N ALA A 749 25.34 15.83 22.87
CA ALA A 749 26.29 15.16 21.99
C ALA A 749 26.32 15.70 20.54
N GLY A 750 25.38 16.58 20.13
CA GLY A 750 25.37 17.22 18.80
C GLY A 750 25.38 16.24 17.64
N ARG A 751 24.70 15.08 17.78
CA ARG A 751 24.67 14.07 16.72
C ARG A 751 24.01 14.64 15.47
N LYS A 752 24.57 14.26 14.32
CA LYS A 752 24.09 14.68 13.00
C LYS A 752 22.99 13.73 12.51
N GLU A 753 22.03 14.24 11.75
CA GLU A 753 20.87 13.45 11.27
C GLU A 753 21.32 12.21 10.52
N VAL A 754 22.31 12.33 9.61
CA VAL A 754 22.82 11.21 8.81
C VAL A 754 24.35 11.12 9.00
N GLN A 755 24.84 9.91 9.22
CA GLN A 755 26.28 9.63 9.39
C GLN A 755 26.68 8.47 8.48
N VAL A 756 27.87 8.61 7.84
CA VAL A 756 28.44 7.59 6.96
C VAL A 756 29.76 7.11 7.53
N TYR A 757 29.89 5.79 7.61
CA TYR A 757 31.10 5.11 8.03
C TYR A 757 31.68 4.30 6.88
N GLU A 758 33.00 4.31 6.73
CA GLU A 758 33.70 3.36 5.85
C GLU A 758 34.09 2.13 6.68
N PHE A 759 33.73 0.96 6.16
CA PHE A 759 34.16 -0.32 6.70
C PHE A 759 35.58 -0.61 6.19
N THR A 760 36.53 -0.71 7.11
CA THR A 760 37.95 -0.85 6.77
C THR A 760 38.36 -2.29 6.47
N GLY A 761 37.58 -3.28 6.95
CA GLY A 761 37.77 -4.72 6.68
C GLY A 761 39.07 -5.32 7.18
N ALA A 762 39.13 -6.62 7.37
CA ALA A 762 40.33 -7.29 7.88
C ALA A 762 41.43 -7.49 6.83
N SER A 763 41.24 -7.14 5.55
CA SER A 763 42.25 -7.21 4.51
C SER A 763 41.73 -6.62 3.19
N ARG A 764 42.15 -5.43 2.86
CA ARG A 764 42.24 -4.96 1.48
C ARG A 764 43.69 -4.74 1.13
#